data_863e94f3b44ba9b0f6f0ef9f58292512
#
_entry.id   863e94f3b44ba9b0f6f0ef9f58292512
#
_cell.length_a   1.000
_cell.length_b   1.000
_cell.length_c   1.000
_cell.angle_alpha   90.00
_cell.angle_beta   90.00
_cell.angle_gamma   90.00
#
_symmetry.space_group_name_H-M   'P 1'
#
loop_
_entity.id
_entity.type
_entity.pdbx_description
1 polymer ?
#
loop_
_entity_poly.entity_id
_entity_poly.type
_entity_poly.pdbx_seq_one_letter_code
_entity_poly.pdbx_strand_id
1 'polypeptide(L)'
;MARLGRVGFLTLAVVFHLIYSYSIFDIYFVSPIVSGMQSYRVERDPGVEAPAKRLVLFVADGLRADKAFQALPDPDEPVDSKNTDPIYLAPFIRSRVLSHGTFGISHTRVPTESRPGHVALIAGLYEDVSAVTTGWKLNPVNFDSVFNRSRHTWSWGSPDILAMFKEGAVPGRVDADMYSEEAEDFSVDATGLDTWVFDKVKELFATAKKDPALDARLREDKLVFFLHLLGLDTTGHSYRPYSKEYLRNIKLVDNGAKEITKLVEDFYGDGKTAFIFTADHGMSDWGSHGDGHPDNTRTPLVAWGSGVAPPEYYQGEGVSGHEDGVSADWGLGSVLRRDVAQADVAALMAYLVGLDFPTNSVGQLPLDYLKASPKEKAAAALVNSKEVLEMYRIKEAQKQAALLRYTPFEPLAGTTSVDEQLEEIESLIAAGSYEESIAKSSALLGTTLEGLRYLQTYDWLFLRTIVTLGYLGWIAYALTTVIDLHVLRGTSDSNRTLTSTIFFSSVLVALFSVLLYQRSSWRYYFYASFPIFFWEEVFARRKALIAGREILLGHVSSASGYITFGAQLLLFLGVLEALVQSYFQREIYTVCFIYGAFWPCVYGFSFLKKNKFLCASWTVGCLLMSTFTLLPAVKTEDVNTITVGALLMFFTGLLYLLLEDDILGQKGISSCGSRTVMGTQVGMVLLALVVTRSSVASLQAKQGLPVGNQVVGWLILVASLLLPFVHRLYPNSHYLHRLMVIFLTFSPTFIILTISYEGLFYFVFCMTLITWVRLEHAIYVHTAPRAAAQGPTAGGGTDPAGKKKAATEATTVVEGHAYEYRALGVSDARVALFFFFLLQSAFFSTGNIASVSSFSLESVTRLIPVFSPFSQGALLILKVLIPFAIISANLGVLNRRLEVAPSALFMVVMSISDVMTLNFFYMVRDEGSWLDIGTTISHFLIASFLCTFVAGLEFLSEAFVGGVDFGSARAAAACDGATVGNGCAPNGEVPCERQS
;
A
#
# COMPACT_ATOMS: atom_id res chain seq x y z
N MET A 1 2.84 -36.61 -12.13
CA MET A 1 2.17 -35.88 -11.04
C MET A 1 0.67 -35.96 -11.28
N ALA A 2 -0.13 -36.11 -10.23
CA ALA A 2 -1.58 -36.04 -10.36
C ALA A 2 -1.99 -34.68 -10.94
N ARG A 3 -3.05 -34.61 -11.75
CA ARG A 3 -3.63 -33.35 -12.21
C ARG A 3 -3.93 -32.50 -10.97
N LEU A 4 -3.33 -31.31 -10.88
CA LEU A 4 -3.72 -30.32 -9.89
C LEU A 4 -5.17 -29.91 -10.21
N GLY A 5 -6.10 -30.33 -9.38
CA GLY A 5 -7.49 -29.89 -9.48
C GLY A 5 -7.59 -28.41 -9.10
N ARG A 6 -8.82 -27.88 -9.09
CA ARG A 6 -9.15 -26.50 -8.72
C ARG A 6 -8.43 -26.01 -7.44
N VAL A 7 -8.52 -26.78 -6.34
CA VAL A 7 -7.91 -26.39 -5.05
C VAL A 7 -6.39 -26.30 -5.17
N GLY A 8 -5.76 -27.25 -5.87
CA GLY A 8 -4.31 -27.22 -6.10
C GLY A 8 -3.87 -26.03 -6.93
N PHE A 9 -4.66 -25.62 -7.94
CA PHE A 9 -4.40 -24.41 -8.72
C PHE A 9 -4.46 -23.15 -7.87
N LEU A 10 -5.52 -22.98 -7.05
CA LEU A 10 -5.69 -21.84 -6.17
C LEU A 10 -4.58 -21.76 -5.10
N THR A 11 -4.23 -22.90 -4.50
CA THR A 11 -3.12 -22.96 -3.54
C THR A 11 -1.81 -22.54 -4.19
N LEU A 12 -1.53 -23.07 -5.40
CA LEU A 12 -0.31 -22.71 -6.13
C LEU A 12 -0.29 -21.22 -6.50
N ALA A 13 -1.42 -20.65 -6.90
CA ALA A 13 -1.56 -19.22 -7.16
C ALA A 13 -1.19 -18.38 -5.92
N VAL A 14 -1.79 -18.68 -4.77
CA VAL A 14 -1.51 -17.97 -3.52
C VAL A 14 -0.04 -18.08 -3.13
N VAL A 15 0.51 -19.31 -3.13
CA VAL A 15 1.91 -19.55 -2.75
C VAL A 15 2.88 -18.82 -3.69
N PHE A 16 2.64 -18.89 -5.01
CA PHE A 16 3.45 -18.20 -6.00
C PHE A 16 3.46 -16.69 -5.78
N HIS A 17 2.29 -16.06 -5.65
CA HIS A 17 2.22 -14.60 -5.49
C HIS A 17 2.78 -14.12 -4.15
N LEU A 18 2.55 -14.84 -3.05
CA LEU A 18 3.15 -14.52 -1.76
C LEU A 18 4.69 -14.58 -1.81
N ILE A 19 5.25 -15.58 -2.50
CA ILE A 19 6.70 -15.68 -2.63
C ILE A 19 7.24 -14.60 -3.60
N TYR A 20 6.56 -14.39 -4.73
CA TYR A 20 7.02 -13.44 -5.75
C TYR A 20 6.80 -11.97 -5.35
N SER A 21 5.88 -11.66 -4.44
CA SER A 21 5.77 -10.31 -3.87
C SER A 21 7.05 -9.89 -3.11
N TYR A 22 7.76 -10.85 -2.50
CA TYR A 22 9.04 -10.59 -1.86
C TYR A 22 10.17 -10.26 -2.84
N SER A 23 10.03 -10.59 -4.13
CA SER A 23 11.07 -10.33 -5.13
C SER A 23 11.39 -8.83 -5.25
N ILE A 24 10.41 -7.95 -5.06
CA ILE A 24 10.62 -6.51 -5.10
C ILE A 24 11.55 -6.05 -3.97
N PHE A 25 11.41 -6.65 -2.78
CA PHE A 25 12.24 -6.33 -1.63
C PHE A 25 13.66 -6.86 -1.82
N ASP A 26 13.83 -8.05 -2.37
CA ASP A 26 15.15 -8.63 -2.67
C ASP A 26 15.86 -7.89 -3.82
N ILE A 27 15.13 -7.22 -4.70
CA ILE A 27 15.70 -6.43 -5.78
C ILE A 27 16.05 -5.02 -5.31
N TYR A 28 15.10 -4.31 -4.68
CA TYR A 28 15.23 -2.87 -4.42
C TYR A 28 15.62 -2.54 -2.97
N PHE A 29 15.44 -3.48 -2.01
CA PHE A 29 15.65 -3.25 -0.59
C PHE A 29 16.67 -4.23 0.00
N VAL A 30 17.89 -4.17 -0.50
CA VAL A 30 19.02 -4.93 0.07
C VAL A 30 19.51 -4.19 1.30
N SER A 31 19.68 -4.90 2.42
CA SER A 31 20.20 -4.30 3.66
C SER A 31 21.50 -3.53 3.42
N PRO A 32 21.56 -2.26 3.81
CA PRO A 32 22.79 -1.48 3.69
C PRO A 32 23.87 -1.87 4.71
N ILE A 33 23.50 -2.60 5.77
CA ILE A 33 24.38 -2.87 6.93
C ILE A 33 25.52 -3.83 6.55
N VAL A 34 26.74 -3.44 6.95
CA VAL A 34 27.97 -4.21 6.82
C VAL A 34 28.57 -4.42 8.21
N SER A 35 29.01 -5.63 8.49
CA SER A 35 29.68 -5.98 9.75
C SER A 35 31.20 -5.92 9.60
N GLY A 36 31.90 -5.53 10.65
CA GLY A 36 33.36 -5.54 10.71
C GLY A 36 34.05 -4.27 10.22
N MET A 37 33.34 -3.17 10.08
CA MET A 37 33.89 -1.86 9.72
C MET A 37 34.76 -1.28 10.83
N GLN A 38 35.79 -0.54 10.43
CA GLN A 38 36.52 0.35 11.33
C GLN A 38 35.74 1.64 11.55
N SER A 39 35.85 2.22 12.72
CA SER A 39 35.28 3.55 13.00
C SER A 39 36.29 4.65 12.75
N TYR A 40 35.82 5.77 12.20
CA TYR A 40 36.63 6.94 11.89
C TYR A 40 36.12 8.15 12.65
N ARG A 41 37.04 9.01 13.07
CA ARG A 41 36.74 10.31 13.65
C ARG A 41 37.67 11.38 13.12
N VAL A 42 37.25 12.60 13.19
CA VAL A 42 38.10 13.73 12.82
C VAL A 42 39.18 13.93 13.90
N GLU A 43 40.43 13.68 13.55
CA GLU A 43 41.56 13.97 14.42
C GLU A 43 41.81 15.48 14.46
N ARG A 44 42.01 16.03 15.66
CA ARG A 44 42.28 17.43 15.90
C ARG A 44 43.70 17.59 16.44
N ASP A 45 44.31 18.76 16.20
CA ASP A 45 45.64 19.09 16.71
C ASP A 45 45.63 18.98 18.25
N PRO A 46 46.75 18.58 18.91
CA PRO A 46 46.83 18.44 20.35
C PRO A 46 46.43 19.74 21.06
N GLY A 47 45.45 19.69 21.97
CA GLY A 47 44.91 20.81 22.69
C GLY A 47 43.69 21.49 22.05
N VAL A 48 43.24 21.07 20.87
CA VAL A 48 42.00 21.55 20.24
C VAL A 48 40.84 20.67 20.68
N GLU A 49 39.90 21.24 21.46
CA GLU A 49 38.65 20.53 21.87
C GLU A 49 37.68 20.43 20.71
N ALA A 50 36.69 19.50 20.85
CA ALA A 50 35.57 19.45 19.95
C ALA A 50 34.77 20.79 19.93
N PRO A 51 34.12 21.17 18.82
CA PRO A 51 33.37 22.43 18.74
C PRO A 51 32.34 22.56 19.85
N ALA A 52 31.66 21.51 20.23
CA ALA A 52 30.72 21.47 21.34
C ALA A 52 31.06 20.33 22.32
N LYS A 53 30.79 20.53 23.60
CA LYS A 53 30.87 19.48 24.64
C LYS A 53 29.59 18.66 24.69
N ARG A 54 28.48 19.23 24.24
CA ARG A 54 27.15 18.64 24.28
C ARG A 54 26.28 19.10 23.12
N LEU A 55 25.27 18.31 22.83
CA LEU A 55 24.30 18.57 21.78
C LEU A 55 22.88 18.34 22.32
N VAL A 56 21.97 19.25 21.97
CA VAL A 56 20.53 19.09 22.20
C VAL A 56 19.87 18.90 20.85
N LEU A 57 19.24 17.72 20.67
CA LEU A 57 18.49 17.38 19.47
C LEU A 57 16.98 17.43 19.77
N PHE A 58 16.28 18.34 19.10
CA PHE A 58 14.83 18.40 19.07
C PHE A 58 14.32 17.75 17.78
N VAL A 59 13.50 16.73 17.90
CA VAL A 59 12.80 16.13 16.76
C VAL A 59 11.31 16.30 16.95
N ALA A 60 10.72 17.21 16.16
CA ALA A 60 9.29 17.50 16.14
C ALA A 60 8.63 16.57 15.09
N ASP A 61 8.20 15.40 15.55
CA ASP A 61 7.65 14.33 14.72
C ASP A 61 6.48 14.83 13.86
N GLY A 62 6.50 14.52 12.57
CA GLY A 62 5.47 14.93 11.63
C GLY A 62 5.45 16.42 11.23
N LEU A 63 6.49 17.21 11.59
CA LEU A 63 6.54 18.63 11.26
C LEU A 63 7.03 18.90 9.84
N ARG A 64 6.20 19.55 9.03
CA ARG A 64 6.54 19.99 7.67
C ARG A 64 7.38 21.26 7.68
N ALA A 65 8.31 21.38 6.73
CA ALA A 65 9.14 22.58 6.59
C ALA A 65 8.33 23.85 6.27
N ASP A 66 7.30 23.75 5.40
CA ASP A 66 6.43 24.88 5.08
C ASP A 66 5.65 25.37 6.31
N LYS A 67 5.15 24.46 7.16
CA LYS A 67 4.42 24.82 8.38
C LYS A 67 5.31 25.45 9.46
N ALA A 68 6.59 25.09 9.47
CA ALA A 68 7.57 25.68 10.38
C ALA A 68 7.99 27.11 9.99
N PHE A 69 8.08 27.41 8.68
CA PHE A 69 8.69 28.64 8.19
C PHE A 69 7.72 29.64 7.53
N GLN A 70 6.57 29.18 7.04
CA GLN A 70 5.56 30.00 6.36
C GLN A 70 4.75 30.83 7.38
N ALA A 71 4.24 31.98 6.95
CA ALA A 71 3.25 32.72 7.70
C ALA A 71 1.87 32.07 7.53
N LEU A 72 1.20 31.76 8.64
CA LEU A 72 -0.04 31.00 8.70
C LEU A 72 -1.08 31.74 9.55
N PRO A 73 -2.39 31.45 9.40
CA PRO A 73 -3.43 32.01 10.24
C PRO A 73 -3.17 31.76 11.73
N ASP A 74 -3.40 32.75 12.60
CA ASP A 74 -3.25 32.55 14.04
C ASP A 74 -4.34 31.61 14.57
N PRO A 75 -3.97 30.42 15.12
CA PRO A 75 -4.96 29.48 15.63
C PRO A 75 -5.70 29.98 16.89
N ASP A 76 -5.18 30.97 17.59
CA ASP A 76 -5.72 31.51 18.83
C ASP A 76 -6.70 32.68 18.59
N GLU A 77 -6.78 33.18 17.34
CA GLU A 77 -7.73 34.23 17.00
C GLU A 77 -9.18 33.73 16.95
N PRO A 78 -10.14 34.52 17.52
CA PRO A 78 -11.57 34.21 17.42
C PRO A 78 -12.02 34.17 15.94
N VAL A 79 -12.98 33.27 15.63
CA VAL A 79 -13.52 33.10 14.26
C VAL A 79 -14.15 34.37 13.68
N ASP A 80 -14.60 35.27 14.55
CA ASP A 80 -15.23 36.54 14.17
C ASP A 80 -14.26 37.72 14.14
N SER A 81 -12.97 37.50 14.32
CA SER A 81 -11.96 38.56 14.27
C SER A 81 -11.85 39.14 12.85
N LYS A 82 -11.74 40.47 12.77
CA LYS A 82 -11.46 41.16 11.49
C LYS A 82 -9.98 41.14 11.12
N ASN A 83 -9.12 40.70 12.03
CA ASN A 83 -7.68 40.60 11.80
C ASN A 83 -7.40 39.18 11.27
N THR A 84 -7.16 39.05 9.97
CA THR A 84 -6.81 37.81 9.30
C THR A 84 -5.36 37.74 8.83
N ASP A 85 -4.52 38.65 9.32
CA ASP A 85 -3.12 38.74 8.90
C ASP A 85 -2.37 37.46 9.37
N PRO A 86 -1.69 36.75 8.44
CA PRO A 86 -0.94 35.54 8.78
C PRO A 86 0.27 35.88 9.64
N ILE A 87 0.58 35.01 10.61
CA ILE A 87 1.72 35.15 11.54
C ILE A 87 2.70 33.97 11.37
N TYR A 88 3.96 34.20 11.80
CA TYR A 88 4.91 33.09 11.90
C TYR A 88 4.68 32.35 13.22
N LEU A 89 4.33 31.06 13.14
CA LEU A 89 3.97 30.25 14.31
C LEU A 89 5.17 29.82 15.14
N ALA A 90 6.38 29.77 14.53
CA ALA A 90 7.63 29.42 15.18
C ALA A 90 8.62 30.62 15.20
N PRO A 91 8.33 31.72 15.94
CA PRO A 91 9.16 32.92 15.95
C PRO A 91 10.53 32.71 16.58
N PHE A 92 10.69 31.81 17.55
CA PHE A 92 11.99 31.51 18.14
C PHE A 92 12.88 30.78 17.12
N ILE A 93 12.42 29.71 16.51
CA ILE A 93 13.16 28.95 15.47
C ILE A 93 13.51 29.90 14.31
N ARG A 94 12.54 30.73 13.86
CA ARG A 94 12.79 31.76 12.83
C ARG A 94 13.90 32.72 13.24
N SER A 95 13.97 33.13 14.52
CA SER A 95 15.04 34.00 15.02
C SER A 95 16.41 33.31 14.93
N ARG A 96 16.46 31.99 15.13
CA ARG A 96 17.71 31.21 14.97
C ARG A 96 18.16 31.20 13.52
N VAL A 97 17.25 31.00 12.57
CA VAL A 97 17.54 31.11 11.13
C VAL A 97 18.08 32.47 10.73
N LEU A 98 17.49 33.56 11.23
CA LEU A 98 17.84 34.91 10.82
C LEU A 98 19.10 35.43 11.48
N SER A 99 19.48 34.96 12.68
CA SER A 99 20.51 35.65 13.47
C SER A 99 21.60 34.78 14.08
N HIS A 100 21.41 33.46 14.19
CA HIS A 100 22.27 32.66 15.06
C HIS A 100 22.79 31.36 14.46
N GLY A 101 22.22 30.85 13.39
CA GLY A 101 22.56 29.52 12.88
C GLY A 101 22.34 29.36 11.40
N THR A 102 22.46 28.13 10.91
CA THR A 102 22.27 27.72 9.52
C THR A 102 20.99 26.91 9.41
N PHE A 103 20.27 27.05 8.29
CA PHE A 103 19.03 26.33 8.05
C PHE A 103 18.94 25.76 6.64
N GLY A 104 18.06 24.78 6.49
CA GLY A 104 17.70 24.15 5.22
C GLY A 104 16.52 23.20 5.38
N ILE A 105 16.27 22.44 4.34
CA ILE A 105 15.36 21.31 4.34
C ILE A 105 16.19 20.05 4.57
N SER A 106 15.75 19.20 5.50
CA SER A 106 16.21 17.81 5.63
C SER A 106 15.30 16.92 4.78
N HIS A 107 15.88 16.31 3.75
CA HIS A 107 15.12 15.46 2.82
C HIS A 107 15.03 14.03 3.35
N THR A 108 13.83 13.63 3.76
CA THR A 108 13.53 12.28 4.25
C THR A 108 13.32 11.31 3.09
N ARG A 109 13.76 10.07 3.27
CA ARG A 109 13.52 8.98 2.32
C ARG A 109 12.30 8.14 2.69
N VAL A 110 11.74 7.46 1.70
CA VAL A 110 10.66 6.46 1.88
C VAL A 110 11.21 5.20 2.57
N PRO A 111 10.48 4.61 3.53
CA PRO A 111 9.18 5.05 4.04
C PRO A 111 9.33 6.26 4.98
N THR A 112 8.45 7.26 4.81
CA THR A 112 8.40 8.44 5.68
C THR A 112 7.63 8.10 6.95
N GLU A 113 8.27 7.30 7.80
CA GLU A 113 7.75 6.79 9.06
C GLU A 113 8.70 7.15 10.19
N SER A 114 8.20 7.23 11.42
CA SER A 114 8.99 7.69 12.58
C SER A 114 10.23 6.83 12.81
N ARG A 115 10.14 5.50 12.72
CA ARG A 115 11.30 4.62 12.92
C ARG A 115 12.41 4.83 11.88
N PRO A 116 12.18 4.68 10.55
CA PRO A 116 13.24 4.90 9.56
C PRO A 116 13.76 6.35 9.55
N GLY A 117 12.91 7.35 9.83
CA GLY A 117 13.31 8.75 9.95
C GLY A 117 14.30 8.97 11.09
N HIS A 118 14.01 8.45 12.28
CA HIS A 118 14.93 8.53 13.42
C HIS A 118 16.22 7.73 13.22
N VAL A 119 16.17 6.57 12.55
CA VAL A 119 17.37 5.80 12.18
C VAL A 119 18.25 6.61 11.23
N ALA A 120 17.67 7.28 10.22
CA ALA A 120 18.42 8.14 9.32
C ALA A 120 19.05 9.33 10.05
N LEU A 121 18.29 10.02 10.91
CA LEU A 121 18.77 11.17 11.69
C LEU A 121 19.91 10.81 12.66
N ILE A 122 19.81 9.66 13.34
CA ILE A 122 20.67 9.36 14.50
C ILE A 122 21.80 8.38 14.13
N ALA A 123 21.58 7.50 13.16
CA ALA A 123 22.58 6.55 12.68
C ALA A 123 23.17 6.90 11.31
N GLY A 124 22.59 7.82 10.57
CA GLY A 124 23.03 8.14 9.21
C GLY A 124 22.76 7.02 8.19
N LEU A 125 21.82 6.13 8.50
CA LEU A 125 21.53 4.91 7.77
C LEU A 125 20.06 4.92 7.34
N TYR A 126 19.79 4.63 6.08
CA TYR A 126 18.41 4.42 5.63
C TYR A 126 17.97 3.00 5.91
N GLU A 127 16.92 2.87 6.71
CA GLU A 127 16.37 1.57 7.05
C GLU A 127 15.67 0.92 5.85
N ASP A 128 15.74 -0.39 5.77
CA ASP A 128 15.06 -1.18 4.77
C ASP A 128 13.55 -1.20 5.04
N VAL A 129 12.72 -0.99 4.00
CA VAL A 129 11.25 -1.08 4.11
C VAL A 129 10.80 -2.44 4.66
N SER A 130 11.59 -3.50 4.48
CA SER A 130 11.31 -4.81 5.07
C SER A 130 11.32 -4.80 6.61
N ALA A 131 11.99 -3.85 7.26
CA ALA A 131 11.96 -3.67 8.71
C ALA A 131 10.56 -3.33 9.23
N VAL A 132 9.73 -2.66 8.44
CA VAL A 132 8.31 -2.40 8.74
C VAL A 132 7.50 -3.68 8.89
N THR A 133 7.87 -4.75 8.16
CA THR A 133 7.17 -6.04 8.20
C THR A 133 7.55 -6.93 9.39
N THR A 134 8.66 -6.64 10.07
CA THR A 134 9.14 -7.44 11.21
C THR A 134 8.50 -7.07 12.55
N GLY A 135 7.64 -6.04 12.54
CA GLY A 135 6.88 -5.57 13.69
C GLY A 135 7.58 -4.44 14.45
N TRP A 136 6.82 -3.42 14.81
CA TRP A 136 7.26 -2.21 15.53
C TRP A 136 7.78 -2.50 16.94
N LYS A 137 7.46 -3.64 17.51
CA LYS A 137 7.93 -4.02 18.85
C LYS A 137 9.32 -4.63 18.75
N LEU A 138 10.31 -3.88 19.24
CA LEU A 138 11.63 -4.35 19.61
C LEU A 138 12.29 -5.28 18.58
N ASN A 139 12.60 -4.74 17.43
CA ASN A 139 13.70 -5.25 16.63
C ASN A 139 14.90 -4.36 16.96
N PRO A 140 15.73 -4.71 17.99
CA PRO A 140 16.95 -3.98 18.24
C PRO A 140 17.80 -4.17 16.99
N VAL A 141 17.77 -3.18 16.13
CA VAL A 141 18.63 -3.18 14.96
C VAL A 141 20.03 -3.02 15.54
N ASN A 142 20.86 -4.02 15.35
CA ASN A 142 22.24 -4.01 15.79
C ASN A 142 23.04 -3.07 14.88
N PHE A 143 22.67 -1.78 14.87
CA PHE A 143 23.36 -0.73 14.15
C PHE A 143 24.00 0.26 15.11
N ASP A 144 25.07 0.88 14.66
CA ASP A 144 25.74 1.95 15.40
C ASP A 144 24.98 3.28 15.25
N SER A 145 25.11 4.16 16.21
CA SER A 145 24.42 5.45 16.23
C SER A 145 25.20 6.51 16.98
N VAL A 146 24.87 7.78 16.77
CA VAL A 146 25.41 8.90 17.53
C VAL A 146 25.19 8.71 19.03
N PHE A 147 24.03 8.16 19.43
CA PHE A 147 23.74 7.87 20.83
C PHE A 147 24.66 6.79 21.40
N ASN A 148 24.92 5.74 20.61
CA ASN A 148 25.86 4.70 21.02
C ASN A 148 27.34 5.16 21.04
N ARG A 149 27.70 6.16 20.23
CA ARG A 149 29.05 6.76 20.19
C ARG A 149 29.24 7.85 21.22
N SER A 150 28.17 8.45 21.77
CA SER A 150 28.24 9.45 22.83
C SER A 150 28.84 8.88 24.11
N ARG A 151 29.29 9.73 25.01
CA ARG A 151 29.63 9.32 26.37
C ARG A 151 28.39 8.95 27.14
N HIS A 152 27.35 9.78 27.03
CA HIS A 152 26.04 9.52 27.61
C HIS A 152 24.95 10.28 26.85
N THR A 153 23.81 9.61 26.64
CA THR A 153 22.61 10.20 26.04
C THR A 153 21.45 10.14 27.02
N TRP A 154 20.82 11.29 27.30
CA TRP A 154 19.50 11.35 27.92
C TRP A 154 18.45 11.57 26.86
N SER A 155 17.38 10.78 26.90
CA SER A 155 16.31 10.80 25.90
C SER A 155 14.93 10.76 26.55
N TRP A 156 13.98 11.53 26.00
CA TRP A 156 12.61 11.64 26.48
C TRP A 156 11.63 11.57 25.30
N GLY A 157 10.53 10.82 25.48
CA GLY A 157 9.47 10.72 24.46
C GLY A 157 8.77 9.39 24.36
N SER A 158 8.41 9.01 23.16
CA SER A 158 7.65 7.80 22.84
C SER A 158 8.43 6.51 23.08
N PRO A 159 7.80 5.48 23.69
CA PRO A 159 8.37 4.15 23.84
C PRO A 159 8.70 3.47 22.50
N ASP A 160 7.99 3.79 21.42
CA ASP A 160 8.20 3.17 20.12
C ASP A 160 9.56 3.54 19.50
N ILE A 161 10.10 4.70 19.83
CA ILE A 161 11.40 5.20 19.30
C ILE A 161 12.52 5.01 20.32
N LEU A 162 12.32 5.45 21.55
CA LEU A 162 13.41 5.49 22.53
C LEU A 162 13.92 4.10 22.92
N ALA A 163 13.00 3.12 23.04
CA ALA A 163 13.35 1.76 23.40
C ALA A 163 14.34 1.12 22.42
N MET A 164 14.16 1.39 21.12
CA MET A 164 15.02 0.87 20.04
C MET A 164 16.48 1.33 20.22
N PHE A 165 16.72 2.61 20.50
CA PHE A 165 18.07 3.15 20.68
C PHE A 165 18.68 2.75 22.03
N LYS A 166 17.88 2.64 23.09
CA LYS A 166 18.34 2.20 24.40
C LYS A 166 18.83 0.75 24.37
N GLU A 167 18.07 -0.14 23.75
CA GLU A 167 18.38 -1.58 23.68
C GLU A 167 19.50 -1.89 22.69
N GLY A 168 19.61 -1.10 21.60
CA GLY A 168 20.68 -1.23 20.61
C GLY A 168 22.02 -0.65 21.05
N ALA A 169 22.07 0.12 22.15
CA ALA A 169 23.28 0.75 22.66
C ALA A 169 24.04 -0.09 23.67
N VAL A 170 25.29 0.26 23.92
CA VAL A 170 26.06 -0.28 25.04
C VAL A 170 25.30 -0.03 26.34
N PRO A 171 25.10 -1.06 27.19
CA PRO A 171 24.34 -0.92 28.43
C PRO A 171 24.80 0.24 29.30
N GLY A 172 23.86 1.07 29.77
CA GLY A 172 24.12 2.23 30.62
C GLY A 172 24.57 3.50 29.87
N ARG A 173 24.63 3.46 28.54
CA ARG A 173 25.03 4.65 27.74
C ARG A 173 23.82 5.53 27.38
N VAL A 174 22.65 4.96 27.23
CA VAL A 174 21.41 5.68 26.90
C VAL A 174 20.41 5.53 28.04
N ASP A 175 20.10 6.64 28.69
CA ASP A 175 18.97 6.74 29.62
C ASP A 175 17.74 7.22 28.82
N ALA A 176 16.66 6.43 28.87
CA ALA A 176 15.41 6.74 28.19
C ALA A 176 14.26 6.80 29.22
N ASP A 177 13.66 7.98 29.34
CA ASP A 177 12.44 8.22 30.11
C ASP A 177 11.26 8.34 29.13
N MET A 178 10.27 7.45 29.25
CA MET A 178 9.20 7.26 28.29
C MET A 178 7.84 7.39 28.98
N TYR A 179 6.90 8.08 28.34
CA TYR A 179 5.52 8.05 28.79
C TYR A 179 4.85 6.69 28.46
N SER A 180 3.67 6.43 29.04
CA SER A 180 2.94 5.17 28.75
C SER A 180 2.30 5.20 27.38
N GLU A 181 2.16 4.01 26.74
CA GLU A 181 1.49 3.88 25.42
C GLU A 181 0.05 4.43 25.45
N GLU A 182 -0.65 4.38 26.62
CA GLU A 182 -2.01 4.91 26.76
C GLU A 182 -2.07 6.44 26.66
N ALA A 183 -0.95 7.15 26.78
CA ALA A 183 -0.90 8.60 26.60
C ALA A 183 -1.00 9.02 25.13
N GLU A 184 -0.78 8.11 24.19
CA GLU A 184 -0.89 8.32 22.73
C GLU A 184 -2.34 8.14 22.24
N ASP A 185 -3.32 8.76 22.91
CA ASP A 185 -4.72 8.71 22.53
C ASP A 185 -5.08 9.80 21.52
N PHE A 186 -5.40 9.41 20.27
CA PHE A 186 -5.82 10.32 19.20
C PHE A 186 -7.14 11.06 19.45
N SER A 187 -7.90 10.68 20.47
CA SER A 187 -9.15 11.34 20.83
C SER A 187 -8.98 12.52 21.78
N VAL A 188 -7.77 12.70 22.32
CA VAL A 188 -7.42 13.72 23.32
C VAL A 188 -6.46 14.75 22.71
N ASP A 189 -6.26 15.89 23.39
CA ASP A 189 -5.30 16.90 22.99
C ASP A 189 -3.86 16.39 23.17
N ALA A 190 -3.14 16.19 22.08
CA ALA A 190 -1.79 15.62 22.06
C ALA A 190 -0.67 16.60 22.52
N THR A 191 -1.00 17.89 22.78
CA THR A 191 -0.01 18.88 23.29
C THR A 191 0.58 18.46 24.63
N GLY A 192 -0.11 17.60 25.38
CA GLY A 192 0.36 17.00 26.63
C GLY A 192 1.61 16.16 26.48
N LEU A 193 1.81 15.50 25.33
CA LEU A 193 3.00 14.68 25.06
C LEU A 193 4.27 15.52 25.02
N ASP A 194 4.24 16.62 24.28
CA ASP A 194 5.39 17.53 24.14
C ASP A 194 5.67 18.28 25.46
N THR A 195 4.62 18.72 26.15
CA THR A 195 4.73 19.37 27.46
C THR A 195 5.40 18.43 28.48
N TRP A 196 5.03 17.15 28.49
CA TRP A 196 5.63 16.14 29.36
C TRP A 196 7.16 16.03 29.11
N VAL A 197 7.58 16.01 27.84
CA VAL A 197 9.02 15.96 27.48
C VAL A 197 9.76 17.19 28.02
N PHE A 198 9.23 18.39 27.80
CA PHE A 198 9.84 19.61 28.30
C PHE A 198 9.93 19.66 29.82
N ASP A 199 8.89 19.20 30.53
CA ASP A 199 8.85 19.18 31.99
C ASP A 199 9.85 18.16 32.56
N LYS A 200 10.04 17.00 31.91
CA LYS A 200 11.05 16.01 32.31
C LYS A 200 12.48 16.53 32.16
N VAL A 201 12.77 17.26 31.09
CA VAL A 201 14.07 17.93 30.92
C VAL A 201 14.28 18.95 32.01
N LYS A 202 13.28 19.78 32.34
CA LYS A 202 13.36 20.75 33.44
C LYS A 202 13.61 20.07 34.80
N GLU A 203 12.94 18.92 35.04
CA GLU A 203 13.10 18.10 36.23
C GLU A 203 14.55 17.58 36.37
N LEU A 204 15.16 17.07 35.27
CA LEU A 204 16.55 16.61 35.25
C LEU A 204 17.50 17.73 35.73
N PHE A 205 17.42 18.90 35.13
CA PHE A 205 18.31 20.05 35.50
C PHE A 205 18.00 20.62 36.88
N ALA A 206 16.75 20.56 37.34
CA ALA A 206 16.39 20.95 38.71
C ALA A 206 16.94 19.93 39.75
N THR A 207 16.92 18.64 39.42
CA THR A 207 17.48 17.57 40.26
C THR A 207 19.00 17.66 40.32
N ALA A 208 19.66 17.95 39.20
CA ALA A 208 21.12 18.13 39.16
C ALA A 208 21.62 19.21 40.08
N LYS A 209 20.89 20.32 40.30
CA LYS A 209 21.21 21.35 41.26
C LYS A 209 21.23 20.85 42.71
N LYS A 210 20.60 19.70 43.01
CA LYS A 210 20.48 19.10 44.35
C LYS A 210 21.34 17.85 44.51
N ASP A 211 21.67 17.18 43.40
CA ASP A 211 22.45 15.93 43.34
C ASP A 211 23.82 16.19 42.70
N PRO A 212 24.91 16.28 43.50
CA PRO A 212 26.27 16.54 43.01
C PRO A 212 26.78 15.44 42.05
N ALA A 213 26.30 14.18 42.18
CA ALA A 213 26.74 13.10 41.31
C ALA A 213 26.12 13.26 39.91
N LEU A 214 24.88 13.67 39.86
CA LEU A 214 24.19 13.95 38.60
C LEU A 214 24.77 15.24 37.94
N ASP A 215 25.05 16.30 38.74
CA ASP A 215 25.68 17.53 38.22
C ASP A 215 27.06 17.23 37.61
N ALA A 216 27.87 16.37 38.25
CA ALA A 216 29.16 15.96 37.72
C ALA A 216 29.04 15.22 36.37
N ARG A 217 28.10 14.29 36.25
CA ARG A 217 27.81 13.55 34.98
C ARG A 217 27.34 14.52 33.89
N LEU A 218 26.48 15.46 34.19
CA LEU A 218 25.99 16.46 33.25
C LEU A 218 27.07 17.42 32.76
N ARG A 219 28.16 17.63 33.50
CA ARG A 219 29.27 18.48 33.10
C ARG A 219 30.38 17.79 32.31
N GLU A 220 30.23 16.50 32.06
CA GLU A 220 31.13 15.77 31.17
C GLU A 220 31.02 16.27 29.73
N ASP A 221 31.96 15.86 28.88
CA ASP A 221 31.92 16.09 27.43
C ASP A 221 31.24 14.98 26.67
N LYS A 222 30.94 15.18 25.40
CA LYS A 222 30.35 14.23 24.47
C LYS A 222 28.96 13.73 24.91
N LEU A 223 28.15 14.65 25.41
CA LEU A 223 26.81 14.40 25.87
C LEU A 223 25.78 14.71 24.78
N VAL A 224 24.71 13.95 24.76
CA VAL A 224 23.56 14.17 23.87
C VAL A 224 22.27 14.21 24.69
N PHE A 225 21.42 15.20 24.41
CA PHE A 225 20.08 15.32 24.96
C PHE A 225 19.10 15.19 23.79
N PHE A 226 18.25 14.19 23.80
CA PHE A 226 17.30 13.90 22.74
C PHE A 226 15.88 14.10 23.23
N LEU A 227 15.18 15.03 22.62
CA LEU A 227 13.79 15.37 22.88
C LEU A 227 12.94 14.93 21.68
N HIS A 228 12.20 13.87 21.85
CA HIS A 228 11.26 13.36 20.85
C HIS A 228 9.87 13.94 21.13
N LEU A 229 9.40 14.84 20.26
CA LEU A 229 8.16 15.61 20.38
C LEU A 229 7.11 15.04 19.41
N LEU A 230 6.30 14.09 19.90
CA LEU A 230 5.33 13.35 19.09
C LEU A 230 3.99 14.09 18.90
N GLY A 231 3.75 15.16 19.65
CA GLY A 231 2.44 15.83 19.67
C GLY A 231 1.97 16.33 18.32
N LEU A 232 2.86 16.77 17.43
CA LEU A 232 2.50 17.24 16.10
C LEU A 232 2.04 16.09 15.19
N ASP A 233 2.70 14.95 15.23
CA ASP A 233 2.31 13.78 14.46
C ASP A 233 0.92 13.28 14.89
N THR A 234 0.72 13.06 16.18
CA THR A 234 -0.57 12.66 16.76
C THR A 234 -1.68 13.65 16.42
N THR A 235 -1.40 14.97 16.51
CA THR A 235 -2.36 16.02 16.15
C THR A 235 -2.62 16.05 14.64
N GLY A 236 -1.58 15.82 13.83
CA GLY A 236 -1.69 15.74 12.37
C GLY A 236 -2.60 14.61 11.91
N HIS A 237 -2.48 13.43 12.50
CA HIS A 237 -3.37 12.29 12.24
C HIS A 237 -4.81 12.56 12.65
N SER A 238 -5.03 13.19 13.82
CA SER A 238 -6.37 13.42 14.38
C SER A 238 -7.11 14.57 13.72
N TYR A 239 -6.42 15.68 13.41
CA TYR A 239 -7.04 16.95 13.01
C TYR A 239 -6.52 17.51 11.69
N ARG A 240 -5.47 16.92 11.11
CA ARG A 240 -4.78 17.32 9.87
C ARG A 240 -3.87 18.55 10.02
N PRO A 241 -2.83 18.71 9.16
CA PRO A 241 -1.81 19.75 9.28
C PRO A 241 -2.28 21.20 9.08
N TYR A 242 -3.51 21.45 8.69
CA TYR A 242 -4.10 22.79 8.55
C TYR A 242 -5.09 23.14 9.68
N SER A 243 -5.31 22.22 10.63
CA SER A 243 -6.20 22.45 11.77
C SER A 243 -5.63 23.46 12.76
N LYS A 244 -6.52 24.10 13.51
CA LYS A 244 -6.10 25.01 14.59
C LYS A 244 -5.28 24.29 15.67
N GLU A 245 -5.59 23.03 15.89
CA GLU A 245 -4.93 22.15 16.86
C GLU A 245 -3.46 21.93 16.46
N TYR A 246 -3.21 21.55 15.21
CA TYR A 246 -1.85 21.34 14.72
C TYR A 246 -1.05 22.66 14.71
N LEU A 247 -1.64 23.76 14.24
CA LEU A 247 -1.00 25.07 14.23
C LEU A 247 -0.69 25.58 15.64
N ARG A 248 -1.58 25.32 16.63
CA ARG A 248 -1.34 25.64 18.04
C ARG A 248 -0.19 24.82 18.62
N ASN A 249 -0.07 23.55 18.23
CA ASN A 249 1.01 22.69 18.67
C ASN A 249 2.38 23.17 18.14
N ILE A 250 2.47 23.72 16.93
CA ILE A 250 3.69 24.37 16.43
C ILE A 250 4.14 25.51 17.37
N LYS A 251 3.21 26.36 17.81
CA LYS A 251 3.52 27.44 18.77
C LYS A 251 4.04 26.90 20.12
N LEU A 252 3.46 25.79 20.60
CA LEU A 252 3.88 25.11 21.83
C LEU A 252 5.29 24.56 21.70
N VAL A 253 5.60 23.86 20.61
CA VAL A 253 6.93 23.28 20.34
C VAL A 253 8.00 24.39 20.22
N ASP A 254 7.70 25.49 19.52
CA ASP A 254 8.62 26.63 19.41
C ASP A 254 8.92 27.27 20.78
N ASN A 255 7.89 27.46 21.62
CA ASN A 255 8.07 28.00 22.97
C ASN A 255 8.85 27.04 23.86
N GLY A 256 8.57 25.74 23.80
CA GLY A 256 9.31 24.71 24.54
C GLY A 256 10.77 24.66 24.12
N ALA A 257 11.06 24.68 22.83
CA ALA A 257 12.44 24.76 22.33
C ALA A 257 13.18 26.01 22.84
N LYS A 258 12.49 27.15 22.88
CA LYS A 258 13.02 28.40 23.46
C LYS A 258 13.35 28.25 24.95
N GLU A 259 12.42 27.69 25.73
CA GLU A 259 12.62 27.52 27.19
C GLU A 259 13.78 26.56 27.50
N ILE A 260 13.84 25.42 26.80
CA ILE A 260 14.90 24.44 26.99
C ILE A 260 16.26 24.99 26.54
N THR A 261 16.32 25.67 25.40
CA THR A 261 17.57 26.35 24.97
C THR A 261 18.07 27.27 26.05
N LYS A 262 17.23 28.14 26.60
CA LYS A 262 17.60 29.05 27.67
C LYS A 262 18.01 28.33 28.96
N LEU A 263 17.27 27.30 29.36
CA LEU A 263 17.57 26.48 30.55
C LEU A 263 18.97 25.86 30.47
N VAL A 264 19.32 25.30 29.30
CA VAL A 264 20.63 24.68 29.05
C VAL A 264 21.74 25.71 29.03
N GLU A 265 21.53 26.85 28.34
CA GLU A 265 22.49 27.96 28.31
C GLU A 265 22.74 28.53 29.70
N ASP A 266 21.69 28.75 30.51
CA ASP A 266 21.78 29.27 31.88
C ASP A 266 22.45 28.26 32.85
N PHE A 267 22.26 26.96 32.67
CA PHE A 267 22.84 25.90 33.51
C PHE A 267 24.35 25.76 33.29
N TYR A 268 24.79 25.77 32.05
CA TYR A 268 26.20 25.54 31.72
C TYR A 268 27.02 26.83 31.70
N GLY A 269 26.50 27.90 31.13
CA GLY A 269 27.14 29.21 31.03
C GLY A 269 28.48 29.24 30.29
N ASP A 270 28.84 28.15 29.59
CA ASP A 270 30.14 27.98 28.95
C ASP A 270 30.12 28.22 27.42
N GLY A 271 28.93 28.36 26.82
CA GLY A 271 28.75 28.55 25.38
C GLY A 271 29.19 27.33 24.54
N LYS A 272 29.32 26.15 25.13
CA LYS A 272 29.81 24.92 24.48
C LYS A 272 28.69 23.93 24.15
N THR A 273 27.49 24.41 23.93
CA THR A 273 26.32 23.59 23.53
C THR A 273 25.95 23.85 22.07
N ALA A 274 25.78 22.78 21.30
CA ALA A 274 25.18 22.82 19.97
C ALA A 274 23.70 22.40 20.06
N PHE A 275 22.87 22.99 19.23
CA PHE A 275 21.44 22.71 19.15
C PHE A 275 21.07 22.36 17.71
N ILE A 276 20.21 21.34 17.54
CA ILE A 276 19.63 20.96 16.25
C ILE A 276 18.12 20.80 16.45
N PHE A 277 17.34 21.46 15.61
CA PHE A 277 15.89 21.31 15.51
C PHE A 277 15.55 20.76 14.14
N THR A 278 14.84 19.65 14.11
CA THR A 278 14.42 18.97 12.87
C THR A 278 13.14 18.19 13.08
N ALA A 279 12.68 17.49 12.04
CA ALA A 279 11.65 16.47 12.11
C ALA A 279 12.14 15.20 11.39
N ASP A 280 11.59 14.08 11.75
CA ASP A 280 11.89 12.79 11.16
C ASP A 280 11.16 12.59 9.82
N HIS A 281 9.92 13.07 9.69
CA HIS A 281 9.13 13.17 8.46
C HIS A 281 8.16 14.35 8.55
N GLY A 282 7.48 14.64 7.43
CA GLY A 282 6.37 15.57 7.39
C GLY A 282 5.02 14.83 7.46
N MET A 283 3.95 15.55 7.12
CA MET A 283 2.59 15.04 7.15
C MET A 283 1.82 15.58 5.94
N SER A 284 1.16 14.70 5.18
CA SER A 284 0.31 15.10 4.05
C SER A 284 -0.96 15.83 4.52
N ASP A 285 -1.58 16.62 3.65
CA ASP A 285 -2.79 17.37 3.99
C ASP A 285 -3.97 16.50 4.43
N TRP A 286 -3.97 15.22 4.13
CA TRP A 286 -4.97 14.25 4.62
C TRP A 286 -4.65 13.60 5.96
N GLY A 287 -3.57 14.05 6.62
CA GLY A 287 -3.21 13.59 7.96
C GLY A 287 -2.61 12.19 7.98
N SER A 288 -1.76 11.86 7.00
CA SER A 288 -1.01 10.61 6.95
C SER A 288 0.38 10.84 6.34
N HIS A 289 1.26 9.89 6.57
CA HIS A 289 2.63 9.85 6.05
C HIS A 289 2.95 8.42 5.57
N GLY A 290 4.21 8.12 5.23
CA GLY A 290 4.66 6.81 4.77
C GLY A 290 5.10 6.78 3.31
N ASP A 291 4.60 7.70 2.49
CA ASP A 291 4.92 7.80 1.07
C ASP A 291 5.96 8.89 0.75
N GLY A 292 6.29 9.05 -0.53
CA GLY A 292 7.26 10.03 -1.02
C GLY A 292 6.67 11.39 -1.39
N HIS A 293 5.46 11.73 -0.93
CA HIS A 293 4.89 13.05 -1.21
C HIS A 293 5.80 14.15 -0.64
N PRO A 294 5.99 15.30 -1.33
CA PRO A 294 6.84 16.38 -0.85
C PRO A 294 6.50 16.86 0.57
N ASP A 295 5.22 16.83 0.94
CA ASP A 295 4.76 17.20 2.29
C ASP A 295 5.27 16.25 3.37
N ASN A 296 5.57 14.99 3.01
CA ASN A 296 6.08 13.98 3.92
C ASN A 296 7.61 13.93 3.93
N THR A 297 8.27 14.37 2.84
CA THR A 297 9.72 14.25 2.68
C THR A 297 10.51 15.51 2.98
N ARG A 298 9.84 16.67 3.10
CA ARG A 298 10.49 17.96 3.36
C ARG A 298 10.29 18.40 4.81
N THR A 299 11.32 18.15 5.63
CA THR A 299 11.31 18.51 7.05
C THR A 299 12.23 19.71 7.32
N PRO A 300 11.96 20.55 8.34
CA PRO A 300 12.82 21.65 8.68
C PRO A 300 14.14 21.16 9.28
N LEU A 301 15.24 21.84 8.99
CA LEU A 301 16.50 21.68 9.70
C LEU A 301 17.03 23.04 10.10
N VAL A 302 17.25 23.26 11.38
CA VAL A 302 17.88 24.46 11.92
C VAL A 302 18.92 24.05 12.95
N ALA A 303 20.17 24.46 12.74
CA ALA A 303 21.25 24.23 13.69
C ALA A 303 21.79 25.59 14.19
N TRP A 304 22.12 25.67 15.49
CA TRP A 304 22.71 26.86 16.12
C TRP A 304 23.58 26.48 17.32
N GLY A 305 24.33 27.46 17.83
CA GLY A 305 25.19 27.29 19.02
C GLY A 305 26.64 26.97 18.69
N SER A 306 27.31 26.24 19.58
CA SER A 306 28.76 26.00 19.48
C SER A 306 29.11 25.14 18.25
N GLY A 307 30.04 25.60 17.45
CA GLY A 307 30.52 24.89 16.27
C GLY A 307 29.63 25.02 15.02
N VAL A 308 28.49 25.70 15.13
CA VAL A 308 27.60 25.93 14.00
C VAL A 308 27.90 27.28 13.34
N ALA A 309 27.83 27.29 11.99
CA ALA A 309 28.05 28.52 11.21
C ALA A 309 26.91 29.51 11.43
N PRO A 310 27.20 30.85 11.48
CA PRO A 310 26.17 31.86 11.50
C PRO A 310 25.40 31.90 10.17
N PRO A 311 24.23 32.56 10.12
CA PRO A 311 23.47 32.67 8.88
C PRO A 311 24.30 33.45 7.84
N GLU A 312 24.25 32.92 6.61
CA GLU A 312 24.89 33.55 5.45
C GLU A 312 23.78 34.21 4.60
N TYR A 313 23.97 35.51 4.29
CA TYR A 313 22.99 36.28 3.56
C TYR A 313 23.28 36.25 2.05
N TYR A 314 22.24 36.01 1.25
CA TYR A 314 22.33 35.99 -0.22
C TYR A 314 22.69 37.37 -0.76
N GLN A 315 23.76 37.44 -1.54
CA GLN A 315 24.31 38.68 -2.09
C GLN A 315 24.02 38.92 -3.58
N GLY A 316 23.12 38.04 -4.15
CA GLY A 316 22.76 38.12 -5.56
C GLY A 316 23.67 37.34 -6.51
N GLU A 317 24.70 36.66 -5.99
CA GLU A 317 25.61 35.81 -6.77
C GLU A 317 25.57 34.36 -6.26
N GLY A 318 25.54 33.38 -7.16
CA GLY A 318 25.50 31.95 -6.82
C GLY A 318 24.11 31.42 -6.55
N VAL A 319 24.02 30.20 -5.98
CA VAL A 319 22.79 29.49 -5.68
C VAL A 319 22.31 29.87 -4.29
N SER A 320 21.10 30.41 -4.17
CA SER A 320 20.51 30.79 -2.91
C SER A 320 19.86 29.63 -2.14
N GLY A 321 19.52 28.53 -2.86
CA GLY A 321 18.74 27.39 -2.37
C GLY A 321 17.22 27.59 -2.50
N HIS A 322 16.76 28.76 -2.95
CA HIS A 322 15.33 29.08 -3.09
C HIS A 322 14.80 28.98 -4.52
N GLU A 323 15.61 28.52 -5.47
CA GLU A 323 15.30 28.44 -6.89
C GLU A 323 14.21 27.42 -7.24
N ASP A 324 13.99 26.45 -6.37
CA ASP A 324 12.94 25.44 -6.51
C ASP A 324 11.52 25.95 -6.25
N GLY A 325 11.39 27.21 -5.79
CA GLY A 325 10.11 27.85 -5.49
C GLY A 325 9.41 27.35 -4.22
N VAL A 326 9.94 26.33 -3.52
CA VAL A 326 9.34 25.73 -2.31
C VAL A 326 9.25 26.72 -1.17
N SER A 327 10.27 27.54 -1.02
CA SER A 327 10.41 28.52 0.07
C SER A 327 10.00 29.95 -0.32
N ALA A 328 9.27 30.12 -1.43
CA ALA A 328 8.86 31.44 -1.93
C ALA A 328 8.07 32.26 -0.89
N ASP A 329 7.19 31.59 -0.15
CA ASP A 329 6.27 32.20 0.83
C ASP A 329 6.84 32.23 2.27
N TRP A 330 8.09 31.80 2.48
CA TRP A 330 8.67 31.73 3.83
C TRP A 330 9.21 33.07 4.32
N GLY A 331 9.39 34.03 3.43
CA GLY A 331 10.01 35.33 3.76
C GLY A 331 11.44 35.17 4.28
N LEU A 332 12.17 34.16 3.85
CA LEU A 332 13.56 33.85 4.18
C LEU A 332 14.51 33.96 2.98
N GLY A 333 14.08 34.47 1.84
CA GLY A 333 14.86 34.57 0.61
C GLY A 333 16.15 35.39 0.69
N SER A 334 16.35 36.14 1.77
CA SER A 334 17.60 36.88 2.05
C SER A 334 18.70 36.02 2.70
N VAL A 335 18.36 34.83 3.24
CA VAL A 335 19.30 33.92 3.91
C VAL A 335 19.51 32.69 3.03
N LEU A 336 20.76 32.24 2.86
CA LEU A 336 21.04 31.04 2.08
C LEU A 336 20.41 29.81 2.73
N ARG A 337 19.67 29.03 1.92
CA ARG A 337 19.09 27.75 2.35
C ARG A 337 20.02 26.60 1.97
N ARG A 338 20.41 25.79 2.95
CA ARG A 338 21.38 24.71 2.82
C ARG A 338 20.68 23.37 3.05
N ASP A 339 20.14 22.80 2.02
CA ASP A 339 19.42 21.53 2.10
C ASP A 339 20.39 20.34 2.28
N VAL A 340 19.93 19.35 3.03
CA VAL A 340 20.71 18.13 3.33
C VAL A 340 19.84 16.89 3.12
N ALA A 341 20.47 15.75 2.91
CA ALA A 341 19.79 14.48 3.10
C ALA A 341 19.63 14.19 4.60
N GLN A 342 18.57 13.54 5.02
CA GLN A 342 18.31 13.30 6.45
C GLN A 342 19.46 12.55 7.14
N ALA A 343 20.10 11.62 6.44
CA ALA A 343 21.25 10.87 6.96
C ALA A 343 22.47 11.75 7.29
N ASP A 344 22.60 12.94 6.67
CA ASP A 344 23.71 13.87 6.86
C ASP A 344 23.73 14.48 8.27
N VAL A 345 22.54 14.50 8.93
CA VAL A 345 22.40 15.03 10.29
C VAL A 345 23.21 14.21 11.32
N ALA A 346 23.33 12.88 11.13
CA ALA A 346 24.16 12.03 11.98
C ALA A 346 25.63 12.41 11.91
N ALA A 347 26.15 12.65 10.70
CA ALA A 347 27.52 13.10 10.48
C ALA A 347 27.76 14.49 11.09
N LEU A 348 26.77 15.41 10.94
CA LEU A 348 26.83 16.74 11.56
C LEU A 348 26.90 16.65 13.09
N MET A 349 26.05 15.85 13.72
CA MET A 349 26.05 15.66 15.18
C MET A 349 27.36 15.07 15.68
N ALA A 350 27.86 14.03 15.02
CA ALA A 350 29.11 13.38 15.38
C ALA A 350 30.30 14.34 15.31
N TYR A 351 30.38 15.16 14.25
CA TYR A 351 31.42 16.18 14.12
C TYR A 351 31.37 17.24 15.22
N LEU A 352 30.16 17.80 15.49
CA LEU A 352 30.00 18.87 16.46
C LEU A 352 30.44 18.46 17.86
N VAL A 353 30.11 17.24 18.28
CA VAL A 353 30.43 16.76 19.65
C VAL A 353 31.77 16.02 19.70
N GLY A 354 32.43 15.79 18.53
CA GLY A 354 33.74 15.13 18.46
C GLY A 354 33.64 13.61 18.72
N LEU A 355 32.62 12.98 18.20
CA LEU A 355 32.40 11.53 18.22
C LEU A 355 33.03 10.87 16.99
N ASP A 356 33.24 9.57 17.06
CA ASP A 356 33.41 8.76 15.85
C ASP A 356 32.12 8.83 15.02
N PHE A 357 32.24 8.83 13.68
CA PHE A 357 31.06 8.70 12.82
C PHE A 357 30.41 7.34 13.06
N PRO A 358 29.06 7.24 13.05
CA PRO A 358 28.38 5.95 13.18
C PRO A 358 28.75 5.03 12.01
N THR A 359 29.16 3.81 12.30
CA THR A 359 29.47 2.83 11.25
C THR A 359 28.22 2.50 10.41
N ASN A 360 28.39 2.26 9.12
CA ASN A 360 27.34 2.14 8.11
C ASN A 360 26.58 3.45 7.79
N SER A 361 27.01 4.61 8.31
CA SER A 361 26.46 5.87 7.88
C SER A 361 26.76 6.15 6.41
N VAL A 362 25.75 6.57 5.66
CA VAL A 362 25.88 7.06 4.26
C VAL A 362 25.76 8.57 4.18
N GLY A 363 25.68 9.23 5.35
CA GLY A 363 25.54 10.68 5.47
C GLY A 363 26.78 11.41 5.00
N GLN A 364 26.58 12.48 4.25
CA GLN A 364 27.62 13.44 3.87
C GLN A 364 27.68 14.54 4.91
N LEU A 365 28.88 14.83 5.42
CA LEU A 365 29.02 15.91 6.39
C LEU A 365 28.72 17.29 5.74
N PRO A 366 27.67 18.01 6.18
CA PRO A 366 27.31 19.31 5.59
C PRO A 366 28.27 20.42 6.07
N LEU A 367 29.33 20.64 5.32
CA LEU A 367 30.41 21.58 5.67
C LEU A 367 29.94 23.04 5.83
N ASP A 368 28.84 23.40 5.17
CA ASP A 368 28.27 24.76 5.27
C ASP A 368 27.65 25.05 6.65
N TYR A 369 27.25 24.00 7.39
CA TYR A 369 26.74 24.10 8.74
C TYR A 369 27.87 24.33 9.78
N LEU A 370 29.14 24.16 9.40
CA LEU A 370 30.26 24.12 10.33
C LEU A 370 30.97 25.47 10.44
N LYS A 371 31.09 25.98 11.66
CA LYS A 371 32.01 27.07 12.01
C LYS A 371 33.39 26.46 12.30
N ALA A 372 34.13 26.17 11.25
CA ALA A 372 35.46 25.53 11.33
C ALA A 372 36.42 26.18 10.35
N SER A 373 37.72 26.04 10.62
CA SER A 373 38.75 26.51 9.70
C SER A 373 38.74 25.68 8.41
N PRO A 374 39.21 26.24 7.27
CA PRO A 374 39.30 25.49 6.02
C PRO A 374 40.11 24.19 6.18
N LYS A 375 41.17 24.17 6.98
CA LYS A 375 41.93 22.96 7.30
C LYS A 375 41.09 21.90 7.99
N GLU A 376 40.29 22.29 8.98
CA GLU A 376 39.42 21.34 9.70
C GLU A 376 38.27 20.80 8.80
N LYS A 377 37.69 21.69 7.98
CA LYS A 377 36.68 21.24 6.99
C LYS A 377 37.25 20.24 6.00
N ALA A 378 38.48 20.47 5.50
CA ALA A 378 39.16 19.56 4.59
C ALA A 378 39.49 18.20 5.24
N ALA A 379 40.00 18.22 6.48
CA ALA A 379 40.26 17.00 7.24
C ALA A 379 38.95 16.22 7.53
N ALA A 380 37.87 16.91 7.85
CA ALA A 380 36.59 16.33 8.13
C ALA A 380 35.95 15.67 6.86
N ALA A 381 36.06 16.33 5.71
CA ALA A 381 35.60 15.81 4.43
C ALA A 381 36.35 14.51 4.04
N LEU A 382 37.67 14.49 4.23
CA LEU A 382 38.47 13.30 3.97
C LEU A 382 38.08 12.12 4.89
N VAL A 383 37.89 12.37 6.18
CA VAL A 383 37.51 11.33 7.16
C VAL A 383 36.13 10.76 6.82
N ASN A 384 35.17 11.60 6.46
CA ASN A 384 33.85 11.15 6.02
C ASN A 384 33.92 10.29 4.73
N SER A 385 34.79 10.68 3.79
CA SER A 385 35.02 9.87 2.58
C SER A 385 35.64 8.50 2.90
N LYS A 386 36.60 8.45 3.84
CA LYS A 386 37.24 7.18 4.27
C LYS A 386 36.24 6.24 4.92
N GLU A 387 35.29 6.75 5.69
CA GLU A 387 34.27 5.92 6.32
C GLU A 387 33.36 5.22 5.30
N VAL A 388 32.84 5.99 4.33
CA VAL A 388 31.96 5.44 3.28
C VAL A 388 32.74 4.48 2.37
N LEU A 389 34.02 4.79 2.10
CA LEU A 389 34.91 3.93 1.32
C LEU A 389 35.18 2.58 1.99
N GLU A 390 35.32 2.56 3.31
CA GLU A 390 35.49 1.30 4.06
C GLU A 390 34.29 0.38 3.89
N MET A 391 33.06 0.94 3.94
CA MET A 391 31.84 0.19 3.70
C MET A 391 31.83 -0.42 2.27
N TYR A 392 32.25 0.36 1.26
CA TYR A 392 32.36 -0.13 -0.12
C TYR A 392 33.36 -1.30 -0.22
N ARG A 393 34.57 -1.14 0.35
CA ARG A 393 35.62 -2.17 0.31
C ARG A 393 35.17 -3.49 0.91
N ILE A 394 34.48 -3.44 2.06
CA ILE A 394 33.98 -4.66 2.71
C ILE A 394 32.89 -5.32 1.86
N LYS A 395 31.93 -4.55 1.32
CA LYS A 395 30.87 -5.07 0.44
C LYS A 395 31.44 -5.66 -0.85
N GLU A 396 32.42 -4.98 -1.46
CA GLU A 396 33.10 -5.46 -2.67
C GLU A 396 33.77 -6.80 -2.40
N ALA A 397 34.56 -6.91 -1.32
CA ALA A 397 35.22 -8.15 -0.93
C ALA A 397 34.22 -9.30 -0.70
N GLN A 398 33.07 -9.02 -0.07
CA GLN A 398 32.00 -10.02 0.12
C GLN A 398 31.42 -10.49 -1.23
N LYS A 399 31.14 -9.56 -2.15
CA LYS A 399 30.61 -9.88 -3.49
C LYS A 399 31.65 -10.67 -4.32
N GLN A 400 32.90 -10.25 -4.30
CA GLN A 400 34.00 -10.94 -5.00
C GLN A 400 34.18 -12.38 -4.52
N ALA A 401 34.06 -12.60 -3.20
CA ALA A 401 34.16 -13.94 -2.62
C ALA A 401 32.96 -14.84 -2.95
N ALA A 402 31.80 -14.27 -3.23
CA ALA A 402 30.57 -15.02 -3.50
C ALA A 402 30.37 -15.35 -4.98
N LEU A 403 30.85 -14.51 -5.91
CA LEU A 403 30.50 -14.62 -7.33
C LEU A 403 31.52 -15.47 -8.11
N LEU A 404 31.05 -16.25 -9.09
CA LEU A 404 31.87 -16.99 -10.05
C LEU A 404 32.73 -16.07 -10.94
N ARG A 405 32.14 -14.95 -11.31
CA ARG A 405 32.77 -13.89 -12.08
C ARG A 405 32.29 -12.56 -11.56
N TYR A 406 33.18 -11.83 -10.93
CA TYR A 406 32.89 -10.49 -10.44
C TYR A 406 33.44 -9.46 -11.45
N THR A 407 32.63 -8.44 -11.74
CA THR A 407 33.05 -7.28 -12.52
C THR A 407 33.17 -6.11 -11.56
N PRO A 408 34.37 -5.55 -11.33
CA PRO A 408 34.55 -4.43 -10.42
C PRO A 408 33.85 -3.14 -10.95
N PHE A 409 33.59 -2.20 -10.05
CA PHE A 409 33.07 -0.88 -10.40
C PHE A 409 34.22 -0.06 -11.02
N GLU A 410 34.14 0.18 -12.33
CA GLU A 410 35.22 0.78 -13.13
C GLU A 410 35.78 2.09 -12.57
N PRO A 411 34.96 3.08 -12.08
CA PRO A 411 35.49 4.32 -11.53
C PRO A 411 36.37 4.17 -10.29
N LEU A 412 36.20 3.12 -9.50
CA LEU A 412 37.02 2.83 -8.32
C LEU A 412 38.11 1.76 -8.58
N ALA A 413 38.04 1.04 -9.72
CA ALA A 413 38.97 0.03 -10.12
C ALA A 413 39.90 0.48 -11.27
N GLY A 414 39.83 1.74 -11.66
CA GLY A 414 40.53 2.33 -12.82
C GLY A 414 42.04 2.46 -12.66
N THR A 415 42.64 3.26 -13.56
CA THR A 415 44.12 3.44 -13.67
C THR A 415 44.76 4.12 -12.47
N THR A 416 43.99 4.90 -11.69
CA THR A 416 44.43 5.51 -10.42
C THR A 416 43.80 4.74 -9.27
N SER A 417 44.63 4.09 -8.47
CA SER A 417 44.14 3.33 -7.32
C SER A 417 43.43 4.26 -6.32
N VAL A 418 42.44 3.75 -5.60
CA VAL A 418 41.75 4.51 -4.56
C VAL A 418 42.74 5.04 -3.51
N ASP A 419 43.77 4.27 -3.22
CA ASP A 419 44.83 4.65 -2.26
C ASP A 419 45.66 5.83 -2.77
N GLU A 420 45.98 5.88 -4.10
CA GLU A 420 46.64 7.06 -4.70
C GLU A 420 45.74 8.32 -4.64
N GLN A 421 44.44 8.19 -4.82
CA GLN A 421 43.50 9.32 -4.66
C GLN A 421 43.47 9.84 -3.20
N LEU A 422 43.51 8.94 -2.23
CA LEU A 422 43.60 9.31 -0.81
C LEU A 422 44.89 10.02 -0.49
N GLU A 423 46.06 9.51 -0.97
CA GLU A 423 47.39 10.14 -0.80
C GLU A 423 47.42 11.54 -1.46
N GLU A 424 46.82 11.68 -2.64
CA GLU A 424 46.70 12.98 -3.31
C GLU A 424 45.90 13.98 -2.47
N ILE A 425 44.73 13.58 -1.91
CA ILE A 425 43.92 14.45 -1.05
C ILE A 425 44.70 14.84 0.22
N GLU A 426 45.40 13.91 0.86
CA GLU A 426 46.26 14.16 2.01
C GLU A 426 47.39 15.12 1.69
N SER A 427 48.03 14.98 0.52
CA SER A 427 49.07 15.90 0.05
C SER A 427 48.55 17.33 -0.17
N LEU A 428 47.33 17.48 -0.70
CA LEU A 428 46.68 18.78 -0.88
C LEU A 428 46.36 19.45 0.45
N ILE A 429 45.90 18.68 1.46
CA ILE A 429 45.68 19.21 2.82
C ILE A 429 47.03 19.69 3.41
N ALA A 430 48.10 18.92 3.26
CA ALA A 430 49.44 19.27 3.73
C ALA A 430 49.98 20.53 3.02
N ALA A 431 49.66 20.67 1.72
CA ALA A 431 50.04 21.83 0.91
C ALA A 431 49.22 23.11 1.20
N GLY A 432 48.12 23.02 1.97
CA GLY A 432 47.20 24.11 2.23
C GLY A 432 46.16 24.40 1.15
N SER A 433 45.99 23.51 0.14
CA SER A 433 44.97 23.61 -0.92
C SER A 433 43.65 23.02 -0.44
N TYR A 434 43.04 23.65 0.56
CA TYR A 434 41.88 23.07 1.25
C TYR A 434 40.62 22.95 0.39
N GLU A 435 40.31 23.96 -0.42
CA GLU A 435 39.13 23.93 -1.29
C GLU A 435 39.22 22.79 -2.32
N GLU A 436 40.41 22.59 -2.91
CA GLU A 436 40.62 21.51 -3.86
C GLU A 436 40.53 20.11 -3.18
N SER A 437 41.09 20.00 -1.95
CA SER A 437 41.02 18.77 -1.16
C SER A 437 39.57 18.45 -0.75
N ILE A 438 38.74 19.43 -0.41
CA ILE A 438 37.31 19.26 -0.12
C ILE A 438 36.58 18.81 -1.39
N ALA A 439 36.82 19.44 -2.54
CA ALA A 439 36.20 19.06 -3.79
C ALA A 439 36.55 17.61 -4.19
N LYS A 440 37.82 17.19 -4.06
CA LYS A 440 38.25 15.82 -4.34
C LYS A 440 37.69 14.81 -3.33
N SER A 441 37.64 15.15 -2.04
CA SER A 441 37.02 14.30 -1.01
C SER A 441 35.53 14.11 -1.29
N SER A 442 34.81 15.16 -1.64
CA SER A 442 33.38 15.09 -1.99
C SER A 442 33.16 14.28 -3.28
N ALA A 443 34.04 14.43 -4.28
CA ALA A 443 33.99 13.63 -5.51
C ALA A 443 34.24 12.15 -5.23
N LEU A 444 35.24 11.81 -4.42
CA LEU A 444 35.54 10.43 -4.00
C LEU A 444 34.36 9.84 -3.23
N LEU A 445 33.78 10.60 -2.29
CA LEU A 445 32.61 10.17 -1.55
C LEU A 445 31.41 9.91 -2.47
N GLY A 446 31.12 10.82 -3.42
CA GLY A 446 30.07 10.63 -4.42
C GLY A 446 30.32 9.38 -5.27
N THR A 447 31.53 9.18 -5.79
CA THR A 447 31.90 7.98 -6.56
C THR A 447 31.78 6.71 -5.71
N THR A 448 32.10 6.78 -4.44
CA THR A 448 31.99 5.64 -3.51
C THR A 448 30.50 5.28 -3.25
N LEU A 449 29.62 6.26 -3.09
CA LEU A 449 28.18 6.05 -2.97
C LEU A 449 27.60 5.42 -4.27
N GLU A 450 28.07 5.86 -5.44
CA GLU A 450 27.71 5.23 -6.72
C GLU A 450 28.21 3.77 -6.79
N GLY A 451 29.42 3.51 -6.30
CA GLY A 451 29.97 2.16 -6.18
C GLY A 451 29.17 1.27 -5.24
N LEU A 452 28.73 1.78 -4.10
CA LEU A 452 27.83 1.08 -3.18
C LEU A 452 26.51 0.74 -3.89
N ARG A 453 25.97 1.68 -4.65
CA ARG A 453 24.78 1.48 -5.47
C ARG A 453 24.99 0.40 -6.53
N TYR A 454 26.12 0.43 -7.25
CA TYR A 454 26.48 -0.61 -8.21
C TYR A 454 26.47 -2.00 -7.56
N LEU A 455 27.05 -2.15 -6.37
CA LEU A 455 27.04 -3.40 -5.63
C LEU A 455 25.65 -3.83 -5.17
N GLN A 456 24.78 -2.88 -4.81
CA GLN A 456 23.39 -3.15 -4.46
C GLN A 456 22.57 -3.63 -5.66
N THR A 457 22.78 -3.03 -6.84
CA THR A 457 22.02 -3.33 -8.07
C THR A 457 22.63 -4.47 -8.90
N TYR A 458 23.76 -5.03 -8.48
CA TYR A 458 24.53 -6.01 -9.24
C TYR A 458 23.72 -7.22 -9.72
N ASP A 459 22.83 -7.73 -8.88
CA ASP A 459 22.02 -8.92 -9.16
C ASP A 459 20.68 -8.62 -9.87
N TRP A 460 20.36 -7.37 -10.16
CA TRP A 460 19.07 -6.95 -10.67
C TRP A 460 18.70 -7.57 -12.01
N LEU A 461 19.62 -7.60 -12.98
CA LEU A 461 19.34 -8.19 -14.28
C LEU A 461 18.96 -9.66 -14.17
N PHE A 462 19.67 -10.41 -13.35
CA PHE A 462 19.42 -11.82 -13.09
C PHE A 462 18.04 -12.01 -12.42
N LEU A 463 17.76 -11.28 -11.35
CA LEU A 463 16.52 -11.38 -10.61
C LEU A 463 15.31 -10.92 -11.45
N ARG A 464 15.42 -9.79 -12.14
CA ARG A 464 14.38 -9.32 -13.04
C ARG A 464 14.06 -10.33 -14.14
N THR A 465 15.07 -10.97 -14.72
CA THR A 465 14.87 -11.99 -15.76
C THR A 465 14.13 -13.19 -15.20
N ILE A 466 14.56 -13.72 -14.06
CA ILE A 466 13.91 -14.89 -13.43
C ILE A 466 12.45 -14.57 -13.03
N VAL A 467 12.23 -13.42 -12.43
CA VAL A 467 10.88 -13.01 -12.00
C VAL A 467 9.95 -12.84 -13.21
N THR A 468 10.44 -12.21 -14.29
CA THR A 468 9.68 -12.07 -15.55
C THR A 468 9.32 -13.43 -16.15
N LEU A 469 10.30 -14.35 -16.25
CA LEU A 469 10.03 -15.71 -16.73
C LEU A 469 9.04 -16.46 -15.83
N GLY A 470 9.05 -16.17 -14.54
CA GLY A 470 8.07 -16.70 -13.58
C GLY A 470 6.65 -16.22 -13.83
N TYR A 471 6.44 -14.91 -13.95
CA TYR A 471 5.11 -14.35 -14.25
C TYR A 471 4.59 -14.77 -15.65
N LEU A 472 5.43 -14.72 -16.69
CA LEU A 472 5.06 -15.21 -18.02
C LEU A 472 4.73 -16.70 -18.00
N GLY A 473 5.52 -17.49 -17.27
CA GLY A 473 5.26 -18.91 -17.05
C GLY A 473 3.94 -19.15 -16.31
N TRP A 474 3.65 -18.38 -15.28
CA TRP A 474 2.40 -18.44 -14.53
C TRP A 474 1.19 -18.10 -15.41
N ILE A 475 1.23 -17.00 -16.16
CA ILE A 475 0.16 -16.59 -17.09
C ILE A 475 -0.11 -17.71 -18.11
N ALA A 476 0.95 -18.26 -18.72
CA ALA A 476 0.84 -19.36 -19.68
C ALA A 476 0.28 -20.63 -19.03
N TYR A 477 0.73 -20.97 -17.81
CA TYR A 477 0.23 -22.13 -17.06
C TYR A 477 -1.24 -21.96 -16.65
N ALA A 478 -1.62 -20.78 -16.17
CA ALA A 478 -2.99 -20.47 -15.78
C ALA A 478 -3.95 -20.57 -16.97
N LEU A 479 -3.62 -19.95 -18.10
CA LEU A 479 -4.39 -20.07 -19.35
C LEU A 479 -4.48 -21.51 -19.83
N THR A 480 -3.37 -22.27 -19.80
CA THR A 480 -3.35 -23.70 -20.20
C THR A 480 -4.28 -24.51 -19.29
N THR A 481 -4.29 -24.22 -18.00
CA THR A 481 -5.13 -24.91 -17.02
C THR A 481 -6.61 -24.56 -17.20
N VAL A 482 -6.94 -23.28 -17.47
CA VAL A 482 -8.32 -22.86 -17.82
C VAL A 482 -8.80 -23.55 -19.07
N ILE A 483 -7.98 -23.62 -20.12
CA ILE A 483 -8.33 -24.32 -21.38
C ILE A 483 -8.55 -25.81 -21.13
N ASP A 484 -7.66 -26.48 -20.41
CA ASP A 484 -7.77 -27.92 -20.13
C ASP A 484 -9.02 -28.24 -19.29
N LEU A 485 -9.26 -27.49 -18.19
CA LEU A 485 -10.35 -27.77 -17.26
C LEU A 485 -11.73 -27.34 -17.79
N HIS A 486 -11.82 -26.16 -18.40
CA HIS A 486 -13.09 -25.50 -18.67
C HIS A 486 -13.47 -25.39 -20.16
N VAL A 487 -12.51 -25.54 -21.08
CA VAL A 487 -12.79 -25.63 -22.54
C VAL A 487 -12.80 -27.10 -22.99
N LEU A 488 -11.76 -27.85 -22.62
CA LEU A 488 -11.60 -29.28 -23.00
C LEU A 488 -12.23 -30.23 -21.97
N ARG A 489 -12.80 -29.75 -20.88
CA ARG A 489 -13.43 -30.53 -19.81
C ARG A 489 -12.52 -31.64 -19.24
N GLY A 490 -11.23 -31.38 -19.14
CA GLY A 490 -10.23 -32.31 -18.60
C GLY A 490 -9.99 -33.56 -19.47
N THR A 491 -10.31 -33.54 -20.75
CA THR A 491 -10.14 -34.69 -21.68
C THR A 491 -8.71 -34.80 -22.24
N SER A 492 -7.86 -33.80 -22.02
CA SER A 492 -6.49 -33.75 -22.54
C SER A 492 -5.51 -34.52 -21.66
N ASP A 493 -4.72 -35.41 -22.26
CA ASP A 493 -3.64 -36.10 -21.55
C ASP A 493 -2.34 -35.29 -21.61
N SER A 494 -1.59 -35.32 -20.51
CA SER A 494 -0.26 -34.70 -20.47
C SER A 494 0.72 -35.52 -21.31
N ASN A 495 1.48 -34.86 -22.18
CA ASN A 495 2.46 -35.51 -23.07
C ASN A 495 3.90 -35.22 -22.56
N ARG A 496 4.21 -35.73 -21.37
CA ARG A 496 5.56 -35.70 -20.82
C ARG A 496 6.44 -36.72 -21.49
N THR A 497 7.53 -36.29 -22.09
CA THR A 497 8.56 -37.17 -22.67
C THR A 497 9.76 -37.22 -21.75
N LEU A 498 10.49 -38.35 -21.75
CA LEU A 498 11.74 -38.47 -20.95
C LEU A 498 12.71 -37.37 -21.28
N THR A 499 12.81 -36.97 -22.55
CA THR A 499 13.70 -35.89 -23.04
C THR A 499 13.31 -34.53 -22.43
N SER A 500 11.99 -34.18 -22.37
CA SER A 500 11.57 -32.92 -21.75
C SER A 500 11.85 -32.91 -20.25
N THR A 501 11.60 -34.03 -19.56
CA THR A 501 11.87 -34.14 -18.12
C THR A 501 13.36 -33.98 -17.83
N ILE A 502 14.23 -34.66 -18.61
CA ILE A 502 15.69 -34.51 -18.47
C ILE A 502 16.12 -33.07 -18.75
N PHE A 503 15.61 -32.44 -19.79
CA PHE A 503 15.93 -31.03 -20.12
C PHE A 503 15.60 -30.08 -18.98
N PHE A 504 14.34 -30.05 -18.53
CA PHE A 504 13.94 -29.12 -17.46
C PHE A 504 14.61 -29.43 -16.12
N SER A 505 14.81 -30.73 -15.80
CA SER A 505 15.58 -31.10 -14.59
C SER A 505 17.04 -30.68 -14.68
N SER A 506 17.66 -30.79 -15.84
CA SER A 506 19.06 -30.35 -16.03
C SER A 506 19.19 -28.83 -15.89
N VAL A 507 18.23 -28.05 -16.41
CA VAL A 507 18.19 -26.60 -16.24
C VAL A 507 18.04 -26.24 -14.77
N LEU A 508 17.13 -26.93 -14.02
CA LEU A 508 16.95 -26.71 -12.59
C LEU A 508 18.23 -27.00 -11.79
N VAL A 509 18.88 -28.15 -12.06
CA VAL A 509 20.12 -28.54 -11.38
C VAL A 509 21.25 -27.53 -11.68
N ALA A 510 21.39 -27.10 -12.92
CA ALA A 510 22.39 -26.11 -13.30
C ALA A 510 22.17 -24.79 -12.57
N LEU A 511 20.92 -24.30 -12.54
CA LEU A 511 20.56 -23.04 -11.86
C LEU A 511 20.81 -23.15 -10.35
N PHE A 512 20.39 -24.24 -9.73
CA PHE A 512 20.63 -24.49 -8.31
C PHE A 512 22.13 -24.62 -7.98
N SER A 513 22.93 -25.19 -8.85
CA SER A 513 24.38 -25.27 -8.68
C SER A 513 25.02 -23.89 -8.68
N VAL A 514 24.60 -23.00 -9.57
CA VAL A 514 25.05 -21.59 -9.59
C VAL A 514 24.64 -20.86 -8.31
N LEU A 515 23.37 -20.96 -7.89
CA LEU A 515 22.88 -20.33 -6.68
C LEU A 515 23.59 -20.86 -5.41
N LEU A 516 23.90 -22.16 -5.36
CA LEU A 516 24.63 -22.78 -4.26
C LEU A 516 26.06 -22.26 -4.20
N TYR A 517 26.74 -22.17 -5.35
CA TYR A 517 28.10 -21.62 -5.42
C TYR A 517 28.13 -20.17 -4.94
N GLN A 518 27.14 -19.35 -5.36
CA GLN A 518 27.00 -17.95 -4.95
C GLN A 518 26.52 -17.77 -3.50
N ARG A 519 26.26 -18.85 -2.75
CA ARG A 519 25.69 -18.82 -1.40
C ARG A 519 24.43 -17.93 -1.32
N SER A 520 23.63 -17.96 -2.38
CA SER A 520 22.43 -17.13 -2.51
C SER A 520 21.37 -17.46 -1.45
N SER A 521 20.55 -16.47 -1.12
CA SER A 521 19.41 -16.66 -0.19
C SER A 521 18.50 -17.81 -0.64
N TRP A 522 17.93 -18.55 0.31
CA TRP A 522 16.98 -19.62 0.04
C TRP A 522 15.80 -19.18 -0.82
N ARG A 523 15.40 -17.90 -0.77
CA ARG A 523 14.33 -17.31 -1.60
C ARG A 523 14.64 -17.40 -3.09
N TYR A 524 15.88 -17.21 -3.51
CA TYR A 524 16.30 -17.27 -4.92
C TYR A 524 16.07 -18.65 -5.54
N TYR A 525 16.17 -19.73 -4.74
CA TYR A 525 15.84 -21.08 -5.21
C TYR A 525 14.36 -21.23 -5.55
N PHE A 526 13.45 -20.58 -4.79
CA PHE A 526 12.04 -20.54 -5.14
C PHE A 526 11.79 -19.71 -6.40
N TYR A 527 12.42 -18.52 -6.51
CA TYR A 527 12.29 -17.71 -7.72
C TYR A 527 12.76 -18.48 -8.97
N ALA A 528 13.79 -19.28 -8.87
CA ALA A 528 14.28 -20.13 -9.94
C ALA A 528 13.40 -21.35 -10.24
N SER A 529 12.76 -21.93 -9.22
CA SER A 529 11.95 -23.15 -9.35
C SER A 529 10.65 -22.92 -10.11
N PHE A 530 9.93 -21.80 -9.82
CA PHE A 530 8.63 -21.55 -10.41
C PHE A 530 8.64 -21.40 -11.94
N PRO A 531 9.55 -20.63 -12.57
CA PRO A 531 9.60 -20.57 -14.03
C PRO A 531 9.77 -21.95 -14.66
N ILE A 532 10.69 -22.75 -14.14
CA ILE A 532 10.97 -24.09 -14.68
C ILE A 532 9.75 -24.99 -14.55
N PHE A 533 9.08 -24.98 -13.39
CA PHE A 533 7.86 -25.72 -13.14
C PHE A 533 6.73 -25.31 -14.10
N PHE A 534 6.47 -24.02 -14.25
CA PHE A 534 5.38 -23.53 -15.09
C PHE A 534 5.64 -23.82 -16.57
N TRP A 535 6.84 -23.57 -17.08
CA TRP A 535 7.16 -23.83 -18.47
C TRP A 535 7.20 -25.34 -18.81
N GLU A 536 7.61 -26.18 -17.84
CA GLU A 536 7.50 -27.65 -17.99
C GLU A 536 6.05 -28.09 -18.12
N GLU A 537 5.17 -27.61 -17.26
CA GLU A 537 3.74 -27.92 -17.27
C GLU A 537 3.06 -27.43 -18.57
N VAL A 538 3.38 -26.21 -19.02
CA VAL A 538 2.88 -25.68 -20.30
C VAL A 538 3.33 -26.55 -21.46
N PHE A 539 4.62 -26.95 -21.48
CA PHE A 539 5.16 -27.80 -22.53
C PHE A 539 4.54 -29.21 -22.50
N ALA A 540 4.33 -29.77 -21.33
CA ALA A 540 3.68 -31.08 -21.16
C ALA A 540 2.24 -31.06 -21.69
N ARG A 541 1.53 -29.91 -21.57
CA ARG A 541 0.13 -29.76 -22.02
C ARG A 541 -0.02 -29.01 -23.36
N ARG A 542 1.01 -28.91 -24.17
CA ARG A 542 0.98 -28.18 -25.46
C ARG A 542 -0.13 -28.69 -26.44
N LYS A 543 -0.52 -29.98 -26.34
CA LYS A 543 -1.63 -30.52 -27.12
C LYS A 543 -2.98 -29.95 -26.69
N ALA A 544 -3.16 -29.66 -25.39
CA ALA A 544 -4.34 -28.97 -24.87
C ALA A 544 -4.47 -27.56 -25.46
N LEU A 545 -3.36 -26.84 -25.55
CA LEU A 545 -3.37 -25.52 -26.16
C LEU A 545 -3.76 -25.55 -27.63
N ILE A 546 -3.27 -26.51 -28.40
CA ILE A 546 -3.62 -26.67 -29.82
C ILE A 546 -5.12 -27.03 -29.98
N ALA A 547 -5.62 -28.02 -29.23
CA ALA A 547 -7.02 -28.39 -29.25
C ALA A 547 -7.94 -27.26 -28.74
N GLY A 548 -7.56 -26.57 -27.71
CA GLY A 548 -8.28 -25.40 -27.19
C GLY A 548 -8.37 -24.27 -28.21
N ARG A 549 -7.28 -23.99 -28.92
CA ARG A 549 -7.26 -22.99 -30.01
C ARG A 549 -8.28 -23.39 -31.10
N GLU A 550 -8.33 -24.66 -31.50
CA GLU A 550 -9.27 -25.15 -32.52
C GLU A 550 -10.72 -24.97 -32.07
N ILE A 551 -11.05 -25.23 -30.81
CA ILE A 551 -12.39 -25.04 -30.27
C ILE A 551 -12.77 -23.56 -30.15
N LEU A 552 -11.88 -22.74 -29.61
CA LEU A 552 -12.15 -21.33 -29.33
C LEU A 552 -12.11 -20.45 -30.59
N LEU A 553 -11.20 -20.73 -31.53
CA LEU A 553 -10.92 -19.91 -32.70
C LEU A 553 -11.17 -20.59 -34.03
N GLY A 554 -11.64 -21.86 -34.04
CA GLY A 554 -11.89 -22.63 -35.27
C GLY A 554 -12.92 -22.00 -36.21
N HIS A 555 -13.80 -21.15 -35.68
CA HIS A 555 -14.76 -20.39 -36.49
C HIS A 555 -14.11 -19.19 -37.21
N VAL A 556 -12.89 -18.79 -36.85
CA VAL A 556 -12.13 -17.66 -37.45
C VAL A 556 -11.33 -18.22 -38.62
N SER A 557 -11.97 -18.32 -39.81
CA SER A 557 -11.33 -18.85 -41.01
C SER A 557 -11.21 -17.85 -42.17
N SER A 558 -11.93 -16.72 -42.08
CA SER A 558 -11.91 -15.69 -43.12
C SER A 558 -10.98 -14.54 -42.75
N ALA A 559 -10.45 -13.78 -43.73
CA ALA A 559 -9.62 -12.60 -43.51
C ALA A 559 -10.35 -11.55 -42.63
N SER A 560 -11.64 -11.33 -42.87
CA SER A 560 -12.45 -10.44 -42.03
C SER A 560 -12.61 -10.96 -40.61
N GLY A 561 -12.69 -12.27 -40.40
CA GLY A 561 -12.72 -12.90 -39.08
C GLY A 561 -11.42 -12.66 -38.31
N TYR A 562 -10.27 -12.80 -38.95
CA TYR A 562 -8.96 -12.49 -38.33
C TYR A 562 -8.82 -11.02 -37.98
N ILE A 563 -9.27 -10.09 -38.85
CA ILE A 563 -9.26 -8.66 -38.59
C ILE A 563 -10.16 -8.34 -37.37
N THR A 564 -11.38 -8.87 -37.34
CA THR A 564 -12.32 -8.66 -36.23
C THR A 564 -11.76 -9.21 -34.91
N PHE A 565 -11.21 -10.42 -34.92
CA PHE A 565 -10.55 -11.00 -33.73
C PHE A 565 -9.34 -10.17 -33.29
N GLY A 566 -8.51 -9.73 -34.25
CA GLY A 566 -7.39 -8.83 -33.94
C GLY A 566 -7.83 -7.51 -33.30
N ALA A 567 -8.91 -6.89 -33.84
CA ALA A 567 -9.49 -5.68 -33.25
C ALA A 567 -10.05 -5.91 -31.83
N GLN A 568 -10.72 -7.04 -31.61
CA GLN A 568 -11.21 -7.41 -30.27
C GLN A 568 -10.05 -7.65 -29.28
N LEU A 569 -8.98 -8.31 -29.71
CA LEU A 569 -7.78 -8.52 -28.88
C LEU A 569 -7.10 -7.20 -28.56
N LEU A 570 -6.95 -6.29 -29.53
CA LEU A 570 -6.39 -4.96 -29.30
C LEU A 570 -7.26 -4.14 -28.34
N LEU A 571 -8.59 -4.21 -28.46
CA LEU A 571 -9.49 -3.56 -27.51
C LEU A 571 -9.33 -4.15 -26.10
N PHE A 572 -9.22 -5.47 -25.98
CA PHE A 572 -9.03 -6.15 -24.71
C PHE A 572 -7.72 -5.72 -24.04
N LEU A 573 -6.61 -5.69 -24.77
CA LEU A 573 -5.32 -5.22 -24.28
C LEU A 573 -5.36 -3.73 -23.96
N GLY A 574 -6.06 -2.91 -24.76
CA GLY A 574 -6.27 -1.49 -24.49
C GLY A 574 -7.02 -1.22 -23.20
N VAL A 575 -8.02 -2.04 -22.86
CA VAL A 575 -8.71 -1.95 -21.56
C VAL A 575 -7.78 -2.36 -20.41
N LEU A 576 -6.97 -3.40 -20.57
CA LEU A 576 -5.98 -3.78 -19.55
C LEU A 576 -4.96 -2.66 -19.31
N GLU A 577 -4.48 -2.02 -20.38
CA GLU A 577 -3.58 -0.87 -20.27
C GLU A 577 -4.26 0.34 -19.62
N ALA A 578 -5.53 0.60 -19.94
CA ALA A 578 -6.31 1.63 -19.27
C ALA A 578 -6.44 1.36 -17.77
N LEU A 579 -6.57 0.09 -17.36
CA LEU A 579 -6.57 -0.29 -15.95
C LEU A 579 -5.20 -0.06 -15.29
N VAL A 580 -4.09 -0.26 -15.99
CA VAL A 580 -2.74 0.10 -15.49
C VAL A 580 -2.64 1.62 -15.30
N GLN A 581 -3.04 2.40 -16.32
CA GLN A 581 -2.97 3.86 -16.26
C GLN A 581 -3.92 4.47 -15.22
N SER A 582 -5.00 3.78 -14.86
CA SER A 582 -5.95 4.23 -13.84
C SER A 582 -5.36 4.30 -12.42
N TYR A 583 -4.22 3.65 -12.17
CA TYR A 583 -3.46 3.79 -10.92
C TYR A 583 -2.78 5.15 -10.80
N PHE A 584 -2.48 5.79 -11.92
CA PHE A 584 -1.90 7.13 -11.98
C PHE A 584 -2.98 8.21 -12.16
N GLN A 585 -4.05 7.88 -12.90
CA GLN A 585 -5.14 8.81 -13.24
C GLN A 585 -6.48 8.08 -13.05
N ARG A 586 -7.08 8.20 -11.87
CA ARG A 586 -8.32 7.52 -11.52
C ARG A 586 -9.54 7.96 -12.34
N GLU A 587 -9.48 9.13 -12.99
CA GLU A 587 -10.49 9.66 -13.90
C GLU A 587 -10.73 8.75 -15.12
N ILE A 588 -9.79 7.86 -15.43
CA ILE A 588 -9.95 6.83 -16.47
C ILE A 588 -11.15 5.93 -16.18
N TYR A 589 -11.45 5.64 -14.90
CA TYR A 589 -12.67 4.89 -14.55
C TYR A 589 -13.96 5.64 -14.96
N THR A 590 -13.99 6.97 -14.83
CA THR A 590 -15.12 7.80 -15.31
C THR A 590 -15.37 7.55 -16.79
N VAL A 591 -14.32 7.61 -17.62
CA VAL A 591 -14.41 7.37 -19.05
C VAL A 591 -14.86 5.94 -19.34
N CYS A 592 -14.30 4.96 -18.67
CA CYS A 592 -14.68 3.56 -18.83
C CYS A 592 -16.15 3.29 -18.43
N PHE A 593 -16.65 3.89 -17.35
CA PHE A 593 -18.06 3.77 -16.97
C PHE A 593 -19.01 4.44 -17.98
N ILE A 594 -18.66 5.59 -18.53
CA ILE A 594 -19.43 6.26 -19.57
C ILE A 594 -19.53 5.35 -20.82
N TYR A 595 -18.42 4.78 -21.28
CA TYR A 595 -18.45 3.82 -22.39
C TYR A 595 -19.24 2.55 -22.03
N GLY A 596 -19.05 2.03 -20.81
CA GLY A 596 -19.77 0.88 -20.29
C GLY A 596 -21.29 1.09 -20.19
N ALA A 597 -21.76 2.34 -19.99
CA ALA A 597 -23.17 2.67 -19.96
C ALA A 597 -23.88 2.33 -21.27
N PHE A 598 -23.19 2.48 -22.42
CA PHE A 598 -23.73 2.19 -23.76
C PHE A 598 -23.51 0.77 -24.22
N TRP A 599 -22.83 -0.06 -23.44
CA TRP A 599 -22.57 -1.46 -23.75
C TRP A 599 -23.79 -2.25 -24.23
N PRO A 600 -25.01 -2.15 -23.62
CA PRO A 600 -26.16 -2.92 -24.07
C PRO A 600 -26.59 -2.60 -25.51
N CYS A 601 -26.24 -1.46 -26.06
CA CYS A 601 -26.57 -1.04 -27.44
C CYS A 601 -25.95 -1.96 -28.50
N VAL A 602 -24.84 -2.63 -28.19
CA VAL A 602 -24.14 -3.55 -29.10
C VAL A 602 -25.03 -4.75 -29.50
N TYR A 603 -26.00 -5.13 -28.64
CA TYR A 603 -26.92 -6.26 -28.89
C TYR A 603 -28.15 -5.90 -29.71
N GLY A 604 -28.26 -4.66 -30.19
CA GLY A 604 -29.27 -4.19 -31.12
C GLY A 604 -30.57 -3.73 -30.46
N PHE A 605 -31.38 -3.03 -31.27
CA PHE A 605 -32.60 -2.38 -30.82
C PHE A 605 -33.65 -3.34 -30.27
N SER A 606 -33.73 -4.57 -30.79
CA SER A 606 -34.67 -5.61 -30.30
C SER A 606 -34.38 -6.02 -28.87
N PHE A 607 -33.11 -6.16 -28.51
CA PHE A 607 -32.67 -6.44 -27.14
C PHE A 607 -33.03 -5.28 -26.20
N LEU A 608 -32.72 -4.04 -26.62
CA LEU A 608 -33.03 -2.83 -25.83
C LEU A 608 -34.53 -2.69 -25.57
N LYS A 609 -35.37 -2.90 -26.58
CA LYS A 609 -36.83 -2.81 -26.45
C LYS A 609 -37.39 -3.88 -25.50
N LYS A 610 -36.87 -5.11 -25.56
CA LYS A 610 -37.31 -6.22 -24.69
C LYS A 610 -36.88 -5.96 -23.22
N ASN A 611 -35.71 -5.38 -22.98
CA ASN A 611 -35.08 -5.21 -21.66
C ASN A 611 -34.93 -3.73 -21.24
N LYS A 612 -35.87 -2.85 -21.67
CA LYS A 612 -35.74 -1.39 -21.55
C LYS A 612 -35.44 -0.90 -20.10
N PHE A 613 -36.11 -1.45 -19.09
CA PHE A 613 -35.91 -1.05 -17.69
C PHE A 613 -34.56 -1.52 -17.17
N LEU A 614 -34.14 -2.72 -17.54
CA LEU A 614 -32.84 -3.25 -17.13
C LEU A 614 -31.68 -2.48 -17.77
N CYS A 615 -31.77 -2.16 -19.06
CA CYS A 615 -30.78 -1.34 -19.74
C CYS A 615 -30.74 0.09 -19.19
N ALA A 616 -31.90 0.69 -18.89
CA ALA A 616 -31.97 2.01 -18.27
C ALA A 616 -31.33 2.01 -16.86
N SER A 617 -31.64 1.00 -16.04
CA SER A 617 -31.02 0.85 -14.70
C SER A 617 -29.50 0.70 -14.79
N TRP A 618 -29.01 -0.07 -15.75
CA TRP A 618 -27.58 -0.21 -16.02
C TRP A 618 -26.92 1.12 -16.42
N THR A 619 -27.53 1.82 -17.37
CA THR A 619 -27.03 3.15 -17.82
C THR A 619 -26.99 4.14 -16.65
N VAL A 620 -28.04 4.23 -15.84
CA VAL A 620 -28.10 5.10 -14.65
C VAL A 620 -27.03 4.68 -13.63
N GLY A 621 -26.89 3.38 -13.36
CA GLY A 621 -25.85 2.86 -12.46
C GLY A 621 -24.45 3.24 -12.91
N CYS A 622 -24.11 3.04 -14.18
CA CYS A 622 -22.81 3.43 -14.73
C CYS A 622 -22.56 4.94 -14.67
N LEU A 623 -23.58 5.77 -15.01
CA LEU A 623 -23.45 7.23 -14.92
C LEU A 623 -23.25 7.71 -13.47
N LEU A 624 -23.92 7.11 -12.50
CA LEU A 624 -23.67 7.40 -11.09
C LEU A 624 -22.28 6.94 -10.65
N MET A 625 -21.85 5.75 -11.07
CA MET A 625 -20.50 5.24 -10.77
C MET A 625 -19.41 6.13 -11.37
N SER A 626 -19.63 6.72 -12.55
CA SER A 626 -18.64 7.59 -13.20
C SER A 626 -18.35 8.89 -12.43
N THR A 627 -19.20 9.27 -11.47
CA THR A 627 -19.00 10.50 -10.69
C THR A 627 -18.02 10.34 -9.52
N PHE A 628 -17.88 9.13 -8.95
CA PHE A 628 -17.10 8.95 -7.72
C PHE A 628 -15.60 9.18 -7.90
N THR A 629 -15.03 8.86 -9.04
CA THR A 629 -13.61 9.09 -9.34
C THR A 629 -13.28 10.55 -9.66
N LEU A 630 -14.29 11.39 -9.89
CA LEU A 630 -14.14 12.84 -10.04
C LEU A 630 -14.19 13.58 -8.69
N LEU A 631 -14.70 12.94 -7.62
CA LEU A 631 -14.74 13.52 -6.29
C LEU A 631 -13.33 13.58 -5.68
N PRO A 632 -13.04 14.55 -4.77
CA PRO A 632 -11.72 14.66 -4.14
C PRO A 632 -11.30 13.36 -3.44
N ALA A 633 -10.02 12.97 -3.59
CA ALA A 633 -9.44 11.84 -2.86
C ALA A 633 -9.31 12.18 -1.36
N VAL A 634 -8.93 13.40 -1.05
CA VAL A 634 -8.90 13.95 0.31
C VAL A 634 -10.32 14.12 0.79
N LYS A 635 -10.67 13.40 1.85
CA LYS A 635 -12.03 13.39 2.41
C LYS A 635 -12.02 14.03 3.78
N THR A 636 -12.89 14.98 3.97
CA THR A 636 -13.26 15.47 5.30
C THR A 636 -14.48 14.72 5.80
N GLU A 637 -14.59 14.55 7.11
CA GLU A 637 -15.74 13.87 7.70
C GLU A 637 -17.03 14.67 7.48
N ASP A 638 -17.94 14.14 6.64
CA ASP A 638 -19.23 14.75 6.32
C ASP A 638 -20.39 13.87 6.81
N VAL A 639 -20.94 14.24 7.97
CA VAL A 639 -22.05 13.55 8.61
C VAL A 639 -23.31 13.56 7.75
N ASN A 640 -23.53 14.61 6.96
CA ASN A 640 -24.73 14.71 6.12
C ASN A 640 -24.69 13.70 4.98
N THR A 641 -23.57 13.61 4.30
CA THR A 641 -23.35 12.63 3.22
C THR A 641 -23.40 11.20 3.74
N ILE A 642 -22.81 10.92 4.92
CA ILE A 642 -22.92 9.62 5.60
C ILE A 642 -24.38 9.29 5.88
N THR A 643 -25.15 10.26 6.39
CA THR A 643 -26.59 10.10 6.71
C THR A 643 -27.39 9.75 5.46
N VAL A 644 -27.17 10.44 4.35
CA VAL A 644 -27.89 10.17 3.09
C VAL A 644 -27.58 8.76 2.59
N GLY A 645 -26.30 8.36 2.58
CA GLY A 645 -25.91 7.00 2.19
C GLY A 645 -26.56 5.92 3.05
N ALA A 646 -26.55 6.09 4.37
CA ALA A 646 -27.16 5.14 5.30
C ALA A 646 -28.70 5.08 5.15
N LEU A 647 -29.36 6.21 4.93
CA LEU A 647 -30.81 6.24 4.68
C LEU A 647 -31.17 5.56 3.36
N LEU A 648 -30.39 5.72 2.29
CA LEU A 648 -30.59 5.00 1.04
C LEU A 648 -30.49 3.48 1.24
N MET A 649 -29.50 3.00 2.01
CA MET A 649 -29.38 1.58 2.35
C MET A 649 -30.58 1.10 3.17
N PHE A 650 -31.00 1.87 4.17
CA PHE A 650 -32.14 1.57 5.01
C PHE A 650 -33.46 1.48 4.21
N PHE A 651 -33.77 2.52 3.40
CA PHE A 651 -34.99 2.53 2.59
C PHE A 651 -35.01 1.44 1.52
N THR A 652 -33.85 1.09 0.95
CA THR A 652 -33.76 -0.03 0.00
C THR A 652 -34.06 -1.35 0.68
N GLY A 653 -33.51 -1.59 1.88
CA GLY A 653 -33.83 -2.77 2.67
C GLY A 653 -35.31 -2.83 3.09
N LEU A 654 -35.86 -1.71 3.51
CA LEU A 654 -37.29 -1.58 3.88
C LEU A 654 -38.19 -1.82 2.67
N LEU A 655 -37.90 -1.19 1.52
CA LEU A 655 -38.65 -1.35 0.28
C LEU A 655 -38.61 -2.82 -0.22
N TYR A 656 -37.42 -3.46 -0.14
CA TYR A 656 -37.32 -4.86 -0.47
C TYR A 656 -38.22 -5.72 0.45
N LEU A 657 -38.18 -5.48 1.76
CA LEU A 657 -38.98 -6.22 2.74
C LEU A 657 -40.51 -6.07 2.51
N LEU A 658 -40.94 -4.88 2.07
CA LEU A 658 -42.34 -4.59 1.78
C LEU A 658 -42.79 -5.19 0.44
N LEU A 659 -41.94 -5.18 -0.58
CA LEU A 659 -42.27 -5.61 -1.95
C LEU A 659 -41.61 -6.94 -2.33
N GLU A 660 -41.19 -7.73 -1.36
CA GLU A 660 -40.40 -8.97 -1.57
C GLU A 660 -41.10 -9.92 -2.55
N ASP A 661 -42.40 -10.17 -2.36
CA ASP A 661 -43.18 -11.10 -3.21
C ASP A 661 -43.27 -10.61 -4.67
N ASP A 662 -43.37 -9.29 -4.89
CA ASP A 662 -43.43 -8.71 -6.24
C ASP A 662 -42.06 -8.71 -6.91
N ILE A 663 -40.99 -8.41 -6.16
CA ILE A 663 -39.60 -8.39 -6.67
C ILE A 663 -39.14 -9.80 -7.04
N LEU A 664 -39.49 -10.80 -6.25
CA LEU A 664 -39.15 -12.20 -6.49
C LEU A 664 -40.07 -12.86 -7.57
N GLY A 665 -41.20 -12.24 -7.86
CA GLY A 665 -42.17 -12.76 -8.84
C GLY A 665 -42.91 -14.03 -8.37
N GLN A 666 -42.86 -14.35 -7.08
CA GLN A 666 -43.41 -15.54 -6.48
C GLN A 666 -44.00 -15.21 -5.10
N LYS A 667 -45.28 -15.52 -4.88
CA LYS A 667 -45.95 -15.24 -3.60
C LYS A 667 -45.68 -16.31 -2.54
N GLY A 668 -45.31 -15.87 -1.32
CA GLY A 668 -45.22 -16.77 -0.15
C GLY A 668 -43.97 -17.62 -0.05
N ILE A 669 -42.89 -17.33 -0.78
CA ILE A 669 -41.62 -18.06 -0.67
C ILE A 669 -40.90 -17.79 0.67
N SER A 670 -40.98 -16.54 1.17
CA SER A 670 -40.30 -16.17 2.38
C SER A 670 -41.11 -16.52 3.61
N SER A 671 -40.51 -17.32 4.52
CA SER A 671 -41.09 -17.60 5.83
C SER A 671 -41.13 -16.32 6.73
N CYS A 672 -42.02 -16.31 7.70
CA CYS A 672 -42.07 -15.23 8.69
C CYS A 672 -40.72 -15.04 9.39
N GLY A 673 -40.00 -16.15 9.70
CA GLY A 673 -38.68 -16.11 10.26
C GLY A 673 -37.62 -15.42 9.36
N SER A 674 -37.65 -15.70 8.04
CA SER A 674 -36.74 -15.03 7.08
C SER A 674 -36.98 -13.52 7.03
N ARG A 675 -38.26 -13.10 7.01
CA ARG A 675 -38.63 -11.67 7.04
C ARG A 675 -38.23 -11.01 8.37
N THR A 676 -38.33 -11.69 9.52
CA THR A 676 -37.89 -11.17 10.82
C THR A 676 -36.37 -10.95 10.84
N VAL A 677 -35.57 -11.92 10.37
CA VAL A 677 -34.11 -11.77 10.29
C VAL A 677 -33.72 -10.61 9.37
N MET A 678 -34.36 -10.51 8.20
CA MET A 678 -34.14 -9.38 7.28
C MET A 678 -34.53 -8.04 7.92
N GLY A 679 -35.66 -7.97 8.63
CA GLY A 679 -36.10 -6.78 9.36
C GLY A 679 -35.10 -6.39 10.47
N THR A 680 -34.47 -7.37 11.14
CA THR A 680 -33.39 -7.11 12.11
C THR A 680 -32.18 -6.49 11.41
N GLN A 681 -31.77 -7.00 10.23
CA GLN A 681 -30.67 -6.41 9.47
C GLN A 681 -30.98 -4.95 9.06
N VAL A 682 -32.19 -4.66 8.60
CA VAL A 682 -32.64 -3.29 8.29
C VAL A 682 -32.60 -2.40 9.52
N GLY A 683 -33.06 -2.89 10.68
CA GLY A 683 -32.97 -2.18 11.96
C GLY A 683 -31.55 -1.87 12.40
N MET A 684 -30.60 -2.79 12.16
CA MET A 684 -29.20 -2.58 12.46
C MET A 684 -28.55 -1.49 11.60
N VAL A 685 -28.98 -1.32 10.35
CA VAL A 685 -28.52 -0.20 9.50
C VAL A 685 -28.88 1.14 10.14
N LEU A 686 -30.10 1.28 10.68
CA LEU A 686 -30.54 2.49 11.35
C LEU A 686 -29.78 2.72 12.67
N LEU A 687 -29.56 1.64 13.45
CA LEU A 687 -28.82 1.72 14.71
C LEU A 687 -27.34 2.12 14.44
N ALA A 688 -26.71 1.58 13.41
CA ALA A 688 -25.35 1.95 13.00
C ALA A 688 -25.27 3.44 12.64
N LEU A 689 -26.27 3.98 11.94
CA LEU A 689 -26.34 5.43 11.63
C LEU A 689 -26.39 6.27 12.91
N VAL A 690 -27.25 5.89 13.88
CA VAL A 690 -27.40 6.64 15.14
C VAL A 690 -26.08 6.64 15.93
N VAL A 691 -25.45 5.47 16.07
CA VAL A 691 -24.16 5.33 16.77
C VAL A 691 -23.06 6.14 16.08
N THR A 692 -22.99 6.08 14.76
CA THR A 692 -22.00 6.83 13.98
C THR A 692 -22.17 8.35 14.18
N ARG A 693 -23.41 8.87 14.07
CA ARG A 693 -23.67 10.30 14.29
C ARG A 693 -23.31 10.75 15.71
N SER A 694 -23.65 9.93 16.70
CA SER A 694 -23.35 10.24 18.11
C SER A 694 -21.83 10.23 18.37
N SER A 695 -21.12 9.25 17.81
CA SER A 695 -19.65 9.15 17.95
C SER A 695 -18.93 10.32 17.28
N VAL A 696 -19.32 10.67 16.05
CA VAL A 696 -18.73 11.80 15.33
C VAL A 696 -18.97 13.11 16.08
N ALA A 697 -20.20 13.36 16.56
CA ALA A 697 -20.51 14.58 17.30
C ALA A 697 -19.67 14.70 18.59
N SER A 698 -19.45 13.60 19.30
CA SER A 698 -18.63 13.59 20.53
C SER A 698 -17.15 13.80 20.25
N LEU A 699 -16.61 13.16 19.20
CA LEU A 699 -15.21 13.32 18.78
C LEU A 699 -14.93 14.75 18.28
N GLN A 700 -15.83 15.32 17.47
CA GLN A 700 -15.73 16.71 17.01
C GLN A 700 -15.83 17.73 18.16
N ALA A 701 -16.61 17.40 19.21
CA ALA A 701 -16.70 18.21 20.43
C ALA A 701 -15.50 18.01 21.39
N LYS A 702 -14.50 17.20 21.03
CA LYS A 702 -13.33 16.85 21.85
C LYS A 702 -13.67 16.28 23.24
N GLN A 703 -14.77 15.58 23.35
CA GLN A 703 -15.22 14.91 24.59
C GLN A 703 -14.78 13.46 24.70
N GLY A 704 -13.95 13.01 23.75
CA GLY A 704 -13.57 11.61 23.62
C GLY A 704 -14.70 10.73 23.06
N LEU A 705 -14.47 9.43 22.91
CA LEU A 705 -15.47 8.48 22.45
C LEU A 705 -16.30 7.97 23.62
N PRO A 706 -17.65 8.14 23.63
CA PRO A 706 -18.50 7.57 24.68
C PRO A 706 -18.39 6.05 24.70
N VAL A 707 -18.11 5.46 25.87
CA VAL A 707 -17.97 4.00 26.04
C VAL A 707 -19.19 3.24 25.52
N GLY A 708 -20.40 3.79 25.72
CA GLY A 708 -21.65 3.21 25.21
C GLY A 708 -21.63 3.07 23.68
N ASN A 709 -21.18 4.10 22.96
CA ASN A 709 -21.09 4.08 21.50
C ASN A 709 -20.04 3.06 21.02
N GLN A 710 -18.91 2.97 21.70
CA GLN A 710 -17.87 2.01 21.41
C GLN A 710 -18.38 0.57 21.55
N VAL A 711 -18.99 0.24 22.69
CA VAL A 711 -19.55 -1.11 22.93
C VAL A 711 -20.64 -1.46 21.92
N VAL A 712 -21.59 -0.56 21.67
CA VAL A 712 -22.66 -0.80 20.69
C VAL A 712 -22.10 -0.90 19.28
N GLY A 713 -21.09 -0.10 18.90
CA GLY A 713 -20.39 -0.21 17.62
C GLY A 713 -19.78 -1.60 17.39
N TRP A 714 -19.07 -2.13 18.36
CA TRP A 714 -18.52 -3.49 18.31
C TRP A 714 -19.61 -4.57 18.25
N LEU A 715 -20.70 -4.43 19.03
CA LEU A 715 -21.83 -5.35 18.98
C LEU A 715 -22.51 -5.37 17.61
N ILE A 716 -22.68 -4.20 16.96
CA ILE A 716 -23.23 -4.09 15.61
C ILE A 716 -22.31 -4.81 14.61
N LEU A 717 -21.01 -4.57 14.67
CA LEU A 717 -20.04 -5.20 13.77
C LEU A 717 -20.10 -6.72 13.86
N VAL A 718 -20.03 -7.27 15.06
CA VAL A 718 -20.07 -8.73 15.28
C VAL A 718 -21.45 -9.30 14.88
N ALA A 719 -22.54 -8.68 15.32
CA ALA A 719 -23.88 -9.19 15.05
C ALA A 719 -24.21 -9.13 13.55
N SER A 720 -23.81 -8.06 12.83
CA SER A 720 -24.06 -7.97 11.38
C SER A 720 -23.39 -9.10 10.61
N LEU A 721 -22.16 -9.48 10.98
CA LEU A 721 -21.41 -10.58 10.36
C LEU A 721 -21.98 -11.96 10.73
N LEU A 722 -22.61 -12.11 11.88
CA LEU A 722 -23.21 -13.38 12.34
C LEU A 722 -24.63 -13.63 11.81
N LEU A 723 -25.41 -12.59 11.54
CA LEU A 723 -26.80 -12.70 11.08
C LEU A 723 -27.00 -13.55 9.81
N PRO A 724 -26.11 -13.55 8.81
CA PRO A 724 -26.25 -14.43 7.64
C PRO A 724 -26.30 -15.92 7.97
N PHE A 725 -25.67 -16.34 9.06
CA PHE A 725 -25.75 -17.73 9.52
C PHE A 725 -27.12 -18.10 10.06
N VAL A 726 -27.85 -17.11 10.63
CA VAL A 726 -29.24 -17.30 11.08
C VAL A 726 -30.19 -17.49 9.90
N HIS A 727 -29.92 -16.87 8.74
CA HIS A 727 -30.69 -17.11 7.52
C HIS A 727 -30.66 -18.56 7.04
N ARG A 728 -29.64 -19.36 7.44
CA ARG A 728 -29.60 -20.80 7.13
C ARG A 728 -30.71 -21.61 7.81
N LEU A 729 -31.23 -21.09 8.93
CA LEU A 729 -32.38 -21.70 9.64
C LEU A 729 -33.70 -21.45 8.91
N TYR A 730 -33.76 -20.40 8.09
CA TYR A 730 -34.95 -20.01 7.32
C TYR A 730 -34.57 -19.81 5.84
N PRO A 731 -34.26 -20.89 5.10
CA PRO A 731 -33.69 -20.78 3.76
C PRO A 731 -34.72 -20.20 2.78
N ASN A 732 -34.27 -19.18 2.04
CA ASN A 732 -34.89 -18.70 0.82
C ASN A 732 -33.90 -18.96 -0.32
N SER A 733 -34.33 -19.76 -1.31
CA SER A 733 -33.44 -20.22 -2.39
C SER A 733 -33.26 -19.20 -3.51
N HIS A 734 -34.03 -18.09 -3.54
CA HIS A 734 -33.95 -17.14 -4.64
C HIS A 734 -32.67 -16.29 -4.60
N TYR A 735 -31.93 -16.20 -5.73
CA TYR A 735 -30.64 -15.52 -5.79
C TYR A 735 -30.67 -14.02 -5.44
N LEU A 736 -31.77 -13.30 -5.81
CA LEU A 736 -31.92 -11.89 -5.45
C LEU A 736 -32.05 -11.70 -3.94
N HIS A 737 -32.78 -12.60 -3.26
CA HIS A 737 -32.87 -12.57 -1.81
C HIS A 737 -31.49 -12.72 -1.17
N ARG A 738 -30.69 -13.67 -1.68
CA ARG A 738 -29.32 -13.88 -1.19
C ARG A 738 -28.44 -12.64 -1.37
N LEU A 739 -28.52 -11.98 -2.53
CA LEU A 739 -27.76 -10.73 -2.77
C LEU A 739 -28.19 -9.59 -1.84
N MET A 740 -29.49 -9.48 -1.53
CA MET A 740 -30.02 -8.51 -0.55
C MET A 740 -29.54 -8.80 0.89
N VAL A 741 -29.52 -10.08 1.29
CA VAL A 741 -28.97 -10.49 2.59
C VAL A 741 -27.50 -10.07 2.69
N ILE A 742 -26.70 -10.32 1.66
CA ILE A 742 -25.27 -9.94 1.64
C ILE A 742 -25.10 -8.42 1.69
N PHE A 743 -25.88 -7.67 0.90
CA PHE A 743 -25.89 -6.20 0.93
C PHE A 743 -26.16 -5.67 2.34
N LEU A 744 -27.22 -6.14 3.00
CA LEU A 744 -27.61 -5.70 4.35
C LEU A 744 -26.66 -6.20 5.45
N THR A 745 -25.93 -7.30 5.23
CA THR A 745 -24.92 -7.81 6.16
C THR A 745 -23.78 -6.82 6.34
N PHE A 746 -23.26 -6.30 5.24
CA PHE A 746 -22.10 -5.40 5.26
C PHE A 746 -22.48 -3.93 5.47
N SER A 747 -23.74 -3.54 5.23
CA SER A 747 -24.18 -2.15 5.36
C SER A 747 -23.90 -1.53 6.73
N PRO A 748 -24.24 -2.15 7.90
CA PRO A 748 -23.97 -1.55 9.21
C PRO A 748 -22.51 -1.33 9.49
N THR A 749 -21.66 -2.33 9.20
CA THR A 749 -20.21 -2.25 9.35
C THR A 749 -19.62 -1.16 8.47
N PHE A 750 -20.07 -1.07 7.22
CA PHE A 750 -19.60 -0.06 6.29
C PHE A 750 -19.98 1.35 6.75
N ILE A 751 -21.20 1.57 7.31
CA ILE A 751 -21.63 2.86 7.84
C ILE A 751 -20.75 3.32 9.01
N ILE A 752 -20.39 2.42 9.92
CA ILE A 752 -19.53 2.76 11.07
C ILE A 752 -18.13 3.18 10.60
N LEU A 753 -17.63 2.55 9.54
CA LEU A 753 -16.27 2.77 9.02
C LEU A 753 -16.20 3.79 7.86
N THR A 754 -17.29 4.44 7.47
CA THR A 754 -17.32 5.44 6.40
C THR A 754 -17.05 6.85 6.92
N ILE A 755 -16.45 7.73 6.10
CA ILE A 755 -16.16 9.13 6.50
C ILE A 755 -16.86 10.19 5.65
N SER A 756 -17.14 9.91 4.40
CA SER A 756 -17.75 10.88 3.46
C SER A 756 -18.66 10.16 2.48
N TYR A 757 -18.47 10.38 1.18
CA TYR A 757 -19.28 9.79 0.10
C TYR A 757 -19.14 8.27 -0.09
N GLU A 758 -18.26 7.60 0.66
CA GLU A 758 -18.05 6.16 0.57
C GLU A 758 -19.35 5.35 0.79
N GLY A 759 -20.26 5.81 1.68
CA GLY A 759 -21.55 5.18 1.88
C GLY A 759 -22.47 5.28 0.66
N LEU A 760 -22.44 6.41 -0.06
CA LEU A 760 -23.15 6.58 -1.33
C LEU A 760 -22.56 5.68 -2.41
N PHE A 761 -21.23 5.62 -2.50
CA PHE A 761 -20.55 4.69 -3.40
C PHE A 761 -21.00 3.25 -3.15
N TYR A 762 -20.94 2.78 -1.91
CA TYR A 762 -21.33 1.42 -1.54
C TYR A 762 -22.74 1.08 -2.03
N PHE A 763 -23.70 1.98 -1.81
CA PHE A 763 -25.08 1.80 -2.25
C PHE A 763 -25.17 1.69 -3.78
N VAL A 764 -24.62 2.67 -4.52
CA VAL A 764 -24.66 2.68 -6.00
C VAL A 764 -23.93 1.48 -6.59
N PHE A 765 -22.80 1.11 -6.03
CA PHE A 765 -22.02 -0.04 -6.46
C PHE A 765 -22.78 -1.35 -6.32
N CYS A 766 -23.42 -1.59 -5.18
CA CYS A 766 -24.22 -2.79 -4.96
C CYS A 766 -25.42 -2.88 -5.92
N MET A 767 -26.10 -1.76 -6.17
CA MET A 767 -27.24 -1.73 -7.12
C MET A 767 -26.76 -1.95 -8.56
N THR A 768 -25.61 -1.42 -8.92
CA THR A 768 -24.99 -1.62 -10.24
C THR A 768 -24.58 -3.09 -10.43
N LEU A 769 -24.02 -3.74 -9.42
CA LEU A 769 -23.66 -5.16 -9.45
C LEU A 769 -24.87 -6.08 -9.63
N ILE A 770 -25.94 -5.86 -8.88
CA ILE A 770 -27.20 -6.63 -9.04
C ILE A 770 -27.75 -6.45 -10.47
N THR A 771 -27.69 -5.24 -10.99
CA THR A 771 -28.13 -4.94 -12.36
C THR A 771 -27.24 -5.62 -13.39
N TRP A 772 -25.91 -5.63 -13.17
CA TRP A 772 -24.93 -6.32 -14.04
C TRP A 772 -25.21 -7.83 -14.15
N VAL A 773 -25.42 -8.50 -13.02
CA VAL A 773 -25.75 -9.95 -13.00
C VAL A 773 -27.01 -10.23 -13.82
N ARG A 774 -28.04 -9.39 -13.70
CA ARG A 774 -29.30 -9.54 -14.46
C ARG A 774 -29.10 -9.26 -15.96
N LEU A 775 -28.29 -8.25 -16.29
CA LEU A 775 -28.01 -7.82 -17.65
C LEU A 775 -27.22 -8.91 -18.41
N GLU A 776 -26.14 -9.43 -17.82
CA GLU A 776 -25.33 -10.50 -18.44
C GLU A 776 -26.12 -11.78 -18.67
N HIS A 777 -27.00 -12.13 -17.74
CA HIS A 777 -27.89 -13.25 -17.95
C HIS A 777 -28.90 -13.00 -19.09
N ALA A 778 -29.47 -11.79 -19.20
CA ALA A 778 -30.36 -11.42 -20.30
C ALA A 778 -29.64 -11.46 -21.66
N ILE A 779 -28.36 -11.02 -21.68
CA ILE A 779 -27.50 -11.11 -22.86
C ILE A 779 -27.26 -12.58 -23.24
N TYR A 780 -26.92 -13.41 -22.27
CA TYR A 780 -26.72 -14.84 -22.50
C TYR A 780 -27.95 -15.50 -23.10
N VAL A 781 -29.14 -15.27 -22.54
CA VAL A 781 -30.43 -15.81 -23.08
C VAL A 781 -30.72 -15.28 -24.49
N HIS A 782 -30.35 -14.00 -24.77
CA HIS A 782 -30.56 -13.41 -26.08
C HIS A 782 -29.62 -13.96 -27.18
N THR A 783 -28.38 -14.28 -26.80
CA THR A 783 -27.32 -14.72 -27.72
C THR A 783 -27.25 -16.28 -27.84
N ALA A 784 -27.85 -16.98 -26.88
CA ALA A 784 -27.86 -18.45 -26.92
C ALA A 784 -28.43 -18.94 -28.26
N PRO A 785 -27.76 -19.87 -28.97
CA PRO A 785 -28.22 -20.32 -30.25
C PRO A 785 -29.62 -20.95 -30.13
N ARG A 786 -30.58 -20.55 -31.00
CA ARG A 786 -31.89 -21.19 -31.19
C ARG A 786 -31.75 -22.62 -31.76
N ALA A 787 -30.68 -23.34 -31.49
CA ALA A 787 -30.33 -24.64 -32.00
C ALA A 787 -31.27 -25.78 -31.55
N ALA A 788 -32.27 -25.50 -30.69
CA ALA A 788 -33.24 -26.49 -30.23
C ALA A 788 -34.61 -26.47 -30.95
N ALA A 789 -34.81 -25.56 -31.91
CA ALA A 789 -36.13 -25.43 -32.59
C ALA A 789 -36.18 -26.00 -34.01
N GLN A 790 -35.09 -26.59 -34.53
CA GLN A 790 -35.12 -27.36 -35.76
C GLN A 790 -35.10 -28.87 -35.40
N GLY A 791 -36.31 -29.41 -35.19
CA GLY A 791 -36.50 -30.84 -35.17
C GLY A 791 -36.05 -31.45 -36.50
N PRO A 792 -35.67 -32.74 -36.54
CA PRO A 792 -35.16 -33.38 -37.74
C PRO A 792 -36.25 -33.37 -38.83
N THR A 793 -36.05 -32.57 -39.88
CA THR A 793 -36.78 -32.73 -41.10
C THR A 793 -36.47 -34.11 -41.65
N ALA A 794 -37.53 -34.96 -41.72
CA ALA A 794 -37.49 -36.25 -42.34
C ALA A 794 -37.17 -36.08 -43.84
N GLY A 795 -35.93 -36.31 -44.21
CA GLY A 795 -35.45 -36.45 -45.58
C GLY A 795 -34.77 -37.79 -45.69
N GLY A 796 -35.45 -38.75 -46.30
CA GLY A 796 -34.97 -40.11 -46.51
C GLY A 796 -33.76 -40.17 -47.44
N GLY A 797 -32.70 -40.79 -46.96
CA GLY A 797 -31.54 -41.21 -47.72
C GLY A 797 -30.81 -42.30 -46.94
N THR A 798 -31.10 -43.54 -47.38
CA THR A 798 -30.41 -44.74 -46.92
C THR A 798 -28.98 -44.75 -47.41
N ASP A 799 -28.03 -44.83 -46.54
CA ASP A 799 -26.68 -45.39 -46.78
C ASP A 799 -26.16 -46.14 -45.53
N PRO A 800 -25.74 -47.41 -45.74
CA PRO A 800 -25.33 -48.26 -44.64
C PRO A 800 -23.84 -48.26 -44.48
N ALA A 801 -23.44 -48.26 -43.23
CA ALA A 801 -22.08 -48.43 -42.71
C ALA A 801 -21.29 -47.21 -42.43
N GLY A 802 -21.33 -46.77 -41.17
CA GLY A 802 -20.43 -45.78 -40.62
C GLY A 802 -20.62 -45.61 -39.12
N LYS A 803 -19.73 -46.14 -38.39
CA LYS A 803 -19.54 -46.14 -36.93
C LYS A 803 -20.18 -44.98 -36.18
N LYS A 804 -21.16 -45.27 -35.33
CA LYS A 804 -21.63 -44.41 -34.25
C LYS A 804 -20.44 -44.08 -33.30
N LYS A 805 -19.87 -42.89 -33.38
CA LYS A 805 -19.14 -42.33 -32.28
C LYS A 805 -20.17 -41.79 -31.28
N ALA A 806 -20.40 -42.54 -30.23
CA ALA A 806 -21.08 -42.05 -29.04
C ALA A 806 -20.32 -40.86 -28.49
N ALA A 807 -20.93 -39.67 -28.55
CA ALA A 807 -20.52 -38.54 -27.72
C ALA A 807 -20.89 -38.91 -26.29
N THR A 808 -19.92 -39.44 -25.54
CA THR A 808 -20.07 -39.69 -24.11
C THR A 808 -20.07 -38.33 -23.40
N GLU A 809 -21.26 -37.92 -22.97
CA GLU A 809 -21.45 -36.78 -22.07
C GLU A 809 -20.72 -37.10 -20.75
N ALA A 810 -19.60 -36.41 -20.50
CA ALA A 810 -18.89 -36.54 -19.25
C ALA A 810 -19.64 -35.72 -18.17
N THR A 811 -20.40 -36.43 -17.34
CA THR A 811 -21.08 -35.89 -16.17
C THR A 811 -20.09 -35.83 -15.03
N THR A 812 -19.69 -34.64 -14.59
CA THR A 812 -18.93 -34.46 -13.35
C THR A 812 -19.92 -34.51 -12.18
N VAL A 813 -19.86 -35.56 -11.40
CA VAL A 813 -20.62 -35.73 -10.15
C VAL A 813 -19.85 -34.99 -9.04
N VAL A 814 -20.35 -33.85 -8.61
CA VAL A 814 -19.97 -33.19 -7.35
C VAL A 814 -21.19 -33.27 -6.45
N GLU A 815 -21.10 -34.13 -5.42
CA GLU A 815 -22.05 -34.31 -4.32
C GLU A 815 -23.56 -34.13 -4.67
N GLY A 816 -24.17 -35.15 -5.23
CA GLY A 816 -25.61 -35.36 -5.16
C GLY A 816 -26.48 -34.69 -6.25
N HIS A 817 -25.99 -33.76 -7.04
CA HIS A 817 -26.69 -33.16 -8.17
C HIS A 817 -25.77 -33.02 -9.39
N ALA A 818 -26.10 -33.76 -10.48
CA ALA A 818 -25.38 -33.65 -11.75
C ALA A 818 -25.78 -32.34 -12.45
N TYR A 819 -25.00 -31.28 -12.27
CA TYR A 819 -25.13 -30.06 -13.09
C TYR A 819 -24.24 -30.17 -14.32
N GLU A 820 -24.88 -30.08 -15.50
CA GLU A 820 -24.18 -30.02 -16.78
C GLU A 820 -23.72 -28.61 -17.07
N TYR A 821 -22.42 -28.31 -16.82
CA TYR A 821 -21.82 -26.99 -17.11
C TYR A 821 -21.45 -26.90 -18.59
N ARG A 822 -21.68 -25.72 -19.21
CA ARG A 822 -21.17 -25.46 -20.57
C ARG A 822 -19.67 -25.20 -20.60
N ALA A 823 -19.04 -25.45 -21.76
CA ALA A 823 -17.64 -25.03 -21.97
C ALA A 823 -17.53 -23.51 -22.05
N LEU A 824 -16.37 -22.97 -21.61
CA LEU A 824 -16.06 -21.56 -21.79
C LEU A 824 -15.87 -21.23 -23.27
N GLY A 825 -16.34 -20.06 -23.66
CA GLY A 825 -16.14 -19.44 -24.96
C GLY A 825 -15.40 -18.10 -24.88
N VAL A 826 -15.07 -17.53 -26.02
CA VAL A 826 -14.37 -16.23 -26.09
C VAL A 826 -15.19 -15.10 -25.43
N SER A 827 -16.52 -15.18 -25.46
CA SER A 827 -17.39 -14.20 -24.79
C SER A 827 -17.23 -14.15 -23.27
N ASP A 828 -16.78 -15.25 -22.64
CA ASP A 828 -16.60 -15.32 -21.20
C ASP A 828 -15.37 -14.55 -20.74
N ALA A 829 -14.37 -14.37 -21.62
CA ALA A 829 -13.23 -13.51 -21.34
C ALA A 829 -13.65 -12.04 -21.16
N ARG A 830 -14.69 -11.58 -21.88
CA ARG A 830 -15.27 -10.25 -21.69
C ARG A 830 -15.92 -10.10 -20.31
N VAL A 831 -16.68 -11.12 -19.87
CA VAL A 831 -17.31 -11.10 -18.54
C VAL A 831 -16.25 -11.06 -17.44
N ALA A 832 -15.17 -11.82 -17.62
CA ALA A 832 -14.02 -11.81 -16.71
C ALA A 832 -13.32 -10.43 -16.69
N LEU A 833 -13.15 -9.78 -17.84
CA LEU A 833 -12.57 -8.44 -17.92
C LEU A 833 -13.48 -7.39 -17.25
N PHE A 834 -14.81 -7.50 -17.44
CA PHE A 834 -15.76 -6.63 -16.75
C PHE A 834 -15.73 -6.80 -15.22
N PHE A 835 -15.66 -8.03 -14.75
CA PHE A 835 -15.46 -8.29 -13.34
C PHE A 835 -14.18 -7.66 -12.82
N PHE A 836 -13.07 -7.81 -13.55
CA PHE A 836 -11.78 -7.26 -13.19
C PHE A 836 -11.82 -5.72 -13.14
N PHE A 837 -12.47 -5.09 -14.11
CA PHE A 837 -12.71 -3.64 -14.12
C PHE A 837 -13.52 -3.18 -12.91
N LEU A 838 -14.64 -3.85 -12.59
CA LEU A 838 -15.49 -3.52 -11.44
C LEU A 838 -14.75 -3.74 -10.11
N LEU A 839 -13.93 -4.78 -10.03
CA LEU A 839 -13.09 -5.08 -8.86
C LEU A 839 -12.10 -3.94 -8.58
N GLN A 840 -11.40 -3.47 -9.61
CA GLN A 840 -10.47 -2.36 -9.53
C GLN A 840 -11.19 -1.04 -9.18
N SER A 841 -12.33 -0.77 -9.84
CA SER A 841 -13.13 0.43 -9.58
C SER A 841 -13.63 0.51 -8.13
N ALA A 842 -13.86 -0.64 -7.47
CA ALA A 842 -14.27 -0.71 -6.07
C ALA A 842 -13.23 -0.07 -5.12
N PHE A 843 -11.96 -0.18 -5.45
CA PHE A 843 -10.88 0.44 -4.68
C PHE A 843 -10.78 1.95 -4.94
N PHE A 844 -10.70 2.35 -6.20
CA PHE A 844 -10.43 3.75 -6.57
C PHE A 844 -11.64 4.67 -6.41
N SER A 845 -12.86 4.17 -6.60
CA SER A 845 -14.09 4.97 -6.45
C SER A 845 -14.42 5.31 -4.98
N THR A 846 -13.79 4.65 -4.00
CA THR A 846 -13.87 5.04 -2.59
C THR A 846 -12.90 6.17 -2.24
N GLY A 847 -12.21 6.77 -3.21
CA GLY A 847 -11.23 7.84 -3.01
C GLY A 847 -9.89 7.35 -2.44
N ASN A 848 -9.66 6.05 -2.44
CA ASN A 848 -8.33 5.53 -2.14
C ASN A 848 -7.37 5.86 -3.27
N ILE A 849 -6.15 6.21 -2.92
CA ILE A 849 -5.03 6.34 -3.83
C ILE A 849 -4.21 5.07 -3.67
N ALA A 850 -3.49 4.66 -4.71
CA ALA A 850 -2.63 3.49 -4.67
C ALA A 850 -1.35 3.73 -3.85
N SER A 851 -1.51 4.31 -2.68
CA SER A 851 -0.48 4.60 -1.68
C SER A 851 -0.98 4.15 -0.30
N VAL A 852 -0.09 3.59 0.50
CA VAL A 852 -0.40 3.13 1.87
C VAL A 852 -0.85 4.30 2.76
N SER A 853 -0.35 5.50 2.50
CA SER A 853 -0.64 6.71 3.26
C SER A 853 -2.03 7.32 3.03
N SER A 854 -2.82 6.80 2.06
CA SER A 854 -4.13 7.38 1.72
C SER A 854 -5.26 7.01 2.68
N PHE A 855 -5.04 6.15 3.66
CA PHE A 855 -6.07 5.68 4.57
C PHE A 855 -6.24 6.61 5.76
N SER A 856 -7.40 7.27 5.86
CA SER A 856 -7.73 8.09 7.02
C SER A 856 -8.09 7.24 8.24
N LEU A 857 -7.52 7.57 9.39
CA LEU A 857 -7.80 6.91 10.66
C LEU A 857 -9.11 7.37 11.32
N GLU A 858 -9.70 8.50 10.90
CA GLU A 858 -10.91 9.08 11.49
C GLU A 858 -12.08 8.08 11.64
N SER A 859 -12.23 7.16 10.68
CA SER A 859 -13.32 6.19 10.74
C SER A 859 -13.10 5.09 11.79
N VAL A 860 -11.85 4.69 12.02
CA VAL A 860 -11.53 3.58 12.95
C VAL A 860 -11.42 4.04 14.39
N THR A 861 -11.17 5.33 14.64
CA THR A 861 -11.16 5.92 16.00
C THR A 861 -12.52 5.83 16.67
N ARG A 862 -13.61 5.65 15.91
CA ARG A 862 -14.95 5.38 16.44
C ARG A 862 -15.10 4.02 17.12
N LEU A 863 -14.15 3.10 16.92
CA LEU A 863 -14.10 1.78 17.57
C LEU A 863 -12.85 1.61 18.43
N ILE A 864 -11.72 2.18 18.00
CA ILE A 864 -10.41 2.09 18.67
C ILE A 864 -9.85 3.51 18.78
N PRO A 865 -10.15 4.25 19.88
CA PRO A 865 -9.69 5.64 20.05
C PRO A 865 -8.18 5.76 20.30
N VAL A 866 -7.57 4.77 20.97
CA VAL A 866 -6.13 4.73 21.24
C VAL A 866 -5.39 4.19 20.01
N PHE A 867 -4.29 4.79 19.64
CA PHE A 867 -3.51 4.35 18.47
C PHE A 867 -3.01 2.92 18.65
N SER A 868 -3.45 2.06 17.76
CA SER A 868 -3.01 0.66 17.67
C SER A 868 -2.91 0.31 16.19
N PRO A 869 -1.72 0.42 15.58
CA PRO A 869 -1.56 0.32 14.13
C PRO A 869 -2.09 -1.00 13.57
N PHE A 870 -1.89 -2.11 14.29
CA PHE A 870 -2.38 -3.42 13.85
C PHE A 870 -3.90 -3.56 13.94
N SER A 871 -4.50 -3.11 15.05
CA SER A 871 -5.94 -3.24 15.27
C SER A 871 -6.74 -2.28 14.38
N GLN A 872 -6.27 -1.04 14.26
CA GLN A 872 -6.86 -0.04 13.36
C GLN A 872 -6.65 -0.43 11.90
N GLY A 873 -5.45 -0.90 11.53
CA GLY A 873 -5.16 -1.44 10.22
C GLY A 873 -6.05 -2.62 9.85
N ALA A 874 -6.35 -3.54 10.78
CA ALA A 874 -7.27 -4.64 10.54
C ALA A 874 -8.69 -4.17 10.23
N LEU A 875 -9.20 -3.11 10.89
CA LEU A 875 -10.50 -2.52 10.58
C LEU A 875 -10.51 -1.82 9.21
N LEU A 876 -9.44 -1.13 8.84
CA LEU A 876 -9.29 -0.53 7.51
C LEU A 876 -9.25 -1.60 6.42
N ILE A 877 -8.51 -2.68 6.63
CA ILE A 877 -8.49 -3.82 5.71
C ILE A 877 -9.89 -4.43 5.59
N LEU A 878 -10.60 -4.64 6.71
CA LEU A 878 -11.98 -5.12 6.68
C LEU A 878 -12.89 -4.20 5.84
N LYS A 879 -12.80 -2.88 6.02
CA LYS A 879 -13.55 -1.89 5.24
C LYS A 879 -13.28 -2.03 3.73
N VAL A 880 -12.01 -2.13 3.34
CA VAL A 880 -11.59 -2.29 1.94
C VAL A 880 -12.06 -3.61 1.36
N LEU A 881 -12.08 -4.69 2.15
CA LEU A 881 -12.51 -6.03 1.70
C LEU A 881 -14.01 -6.15 1.44
N ILE A 882 -14.85 -5.30 2.05
CA ILE A 882 -16.31 -5.40 1.91
C ILE A 882 -16.78 -5.28 0.44
N PRO A 883 -16.43 -4.25 -0.36
CA PRO A 883 -16.80 -4.19 -1.77
C PRO A 883 -16.30 -5.39 -2.58
N PHE A 884 -15.11 -5.90 -2.27
CA PHE A 884 -14.55 -7.09 -2.92
C PHE A 884 -15.36 -8.36 -2.60
N ALA A 885 -15.80 -8.54 -1.36
CA ALA A 885 -16.65 -9.65 -0.97
C ALA A 885 -18.00 -9.62 -1.71
N ILE A 886 -18.59 -8.44 -1.85
CA ILE A 886 -19.87 -8.25 -2.55
C ILE A 886 -19.75 -8.57 -4.05
N ILE A 887 -18.71 -8.06 -4.72
CA ILE A 887 -18.53 -8.35 -6.15
C ILE A 887 -18.21 -9.84 -6.38
N SER A 888 -17.47 -10.48 -5.47
CA SER A 888 -17.22 -11.91 -5.48
C SER A 888 -18.52 -12.72 -5.41
N ALA A 889 -19.43 -12.37 -4.50
CA ALA A 889 -20.75 -13.02 -4.41
C ALA A 889 -21.56 -12.84 -5.69
N ASN A 890 -21.55 -11.64 -6.28
CA ASN A 890 -22.24 -11.38 -7.55
C ASN A 890 -21.65 -12.20 -8.71
N LEU A 891 -20.32 -12.35 -8.80
CA LEU A 891 -19.68 -13.21 -9.81
C LEU A 891 -20.05 -14.68 -9.59
N GLY A 892 -20.12 -15.16 -8.34
CA GLY A 892 -20.55 -16.51 -8.02
C GLY A 892 -21.98 -16.79 -8.47
N VAL A 893 -22.89 -15.85 -8.25
CA VAL A 893 -24.27 -15.93 -8.78
C VAL A 893 -24.26 -15.92 -10.30
N LEU A 894 -23.46 -15.07 -10.93
CA LEU A 894 -23.36 -14.95 -12.38
C LEU A 894 -22.82 -16.24 -13.03
N ASN A 895 -21.79 -16.86 -12.47
CA ASN A 895 -21.26 -18.15 -12.93
C ASN A 895 -22.38 -19.21 -13.04
N ARG A 896 -23.20 -19.34 -12.00
CA ARG A 896 -24.32 -20.28 -11.98
C ARG A 896 -25.38 -19.93 -13.00
N ARG A 897 -25.70 -18.64 -13.16
CA ARG A 897 -26.70 -18.19 -14.13
C ARG A 897 -26.25 -18.30 -15.59
N LEU A 898 -24.96 -18.23 -15.84
CA LEU A 898 -24.36 -18.46 -17.16
C LEU A 898 -24.09 -19.95 -17.45
N GLU A 899 -24.43 -20.84 -16.53
CA GLU A 899 -24.22 -22.31 -16.65
C GLU A 899 -22.74 -22.68 -16.84
N VAL A 900 -21.80 -21.86 -16.30
CA VAL A 900 -20.36 -22.16 -16.31
C VAL A 900 -19.93 -22.80 -14.98
N ALA A 901 -18.86 -23.58 -15.03
CA ALA A 901 -18.33 -24.24 -13.83
C ALA A 901 -17.97 -23.23 -12.75
N PRO A 902 -18.17 -23.57 -11.46
CA PRO A 902 -17.64 -22.77 -10.36
C PRO A 902 -16.16 -22.47 -10.59
N SER A 903 -15.69 -21.32 -10.19
CA SER A 903 -14.31 -20.83 -10.37
C SER A 903 -13.86 -20.51 -11.82
N ALA A 904 -14.57 -20.95 -12.84
CA ALA A 904 -14.12 -20.79 -14.22
C ALA A 904 -13.75 -19.33 -14.56
N LEU A 905 -14.65 -18.38 -14.26
CA LEU A 905 -14.38 -16.95 -14.51
C LEU A 905 -13.34 -16.39 -13.55
N PHE A 906 -13.28 -16.82 -12.28
CA PHE A 906 -12.22 -16.41 -11.35
C PHE A 906 -10.83 -16.81 -11.86
N MET A 907 -10.67 -18.05 -12.37
CA MET A 907 -9.41 -18.52 -12.94
C MET A 907 -9.01 -17.74 -14.20
N VAL A 908 -9.98 -17.31 -15.03
CA VAL A 908 -9.71 -16.41 -16.16
C VAL A 908 -9.20 -15.07 -15.66
N VAL A 909 -9.86 -14.48 -14.66
CA VAL A 909 -9.42 -13.20 -14.05
C VAL A 909 -8.01 -13.31 -13.51
N MET A 910 -7.70 -14.36 -12.75
CA MET A 910 -6.36 -14.62 -12.23
C MET A 910 -5.31 -14.75 -13.34
N SER A 911 -5.68 -15.29 -14.50
CA SER A 911 -4.77 -15.41 -15.64
C SER A 911 -4.46 -14.06 -16.31
N ILE A 912 -5.42 -13.12 -16.32
CA ILE A 912 -5.27 -11.83 -16.98
C ILE A 912 -4.77 -10.72 -16.03
N SER A 913 -4.99 -10.84 -14.72
CA SER A 913 -4.56 -9.84 -13.74
C SER A 913 -3.04 -9.68 -13.70
N ASP A 914 -2.31 -10.77 -13.92
CA ASP A 914 -0.85 -10.77 -13.86
C ASP A 914 -0.15 -10.13 -15.05
N VAL A 915 -0.88 -9.86 -16.12
CA VAL A 915 -0.41 -8.94 -17.19
C VAL A 915 -0.19 -7.54 -16.60
N MET A 916 -1.10 -7.09 -15.72
CA MET A 916 -0.97 -5.82 -15.03
C MET A 916 0.15 -5.87 -13.98
N THR A 917 0.26 -6.94 -13.21
CA THR A 917 1.34 -7.15 -12.23
C THR A 917 2.71 -7.08 -12.91
N LEU A 918 2.86 -7.74 -14.05
CA LEU A 918 4.09 -7.71 -14.84
C LEU A 918 4.39 -6.31 -15.41
N ASN A 919 3.36 -5.58 -15.82
CA ASN A 919 3.51 -4.20 -16.29
C ASN A 919 4.04 -3.30 -15.15
N PHE A 920 3.43 -3.34 -13.97
CA PHE A 920 3.92 -2.61 -12.81
C PHE A 920 5.31 -3.04 -12.35
N PHE A 921 5.66 -4.32 -12.44
CA PHE A 921 7.00 -4.78 -12.14
C PHE A 921 8.08 -4.06 -12.95
N TYR A 922 7.81 -3.80 -14.24
CA TYR A 922 8.72 -3.03 -15.10
C TYR A 922 8.65 -1.53 -14.90
N MET A 923 7.55 -1.02 -14.36
CA MET A 923 7.38 0.40 -14.03
C MET A 923 8.01 0.81 -12.71
N VAL A 924 8.48 -0.14 -11.89
CA VAL A 924 9.15 0.17 -10.63
C VAL A 924 10.40 0.99 -10.91
N ARG A 925 10.47 2.14 -10.27
CA ARG A 925 11.60 3.06 -10.32
C ARG A 925 12.40 2.96 -9.05
N ASP A 926 13.69 3.04 -9.19
CA ASP A 926 14.68 3.15 -8.13
C ASP A 926 15.39 4.49 -8.13
N GLU A 927 15.13 5.30 -9.16
CA GLU A 927 15.66 6.65 -9.36
C GLU A 927 14.52 7.64 -9.56
N GLY A 928 14.76 8.90 -9.24
CA GLY A 928 13.79 9.98 -9.37
C GLY A 928 13.25 10.48 -8.06
N SER A 929 12.04 11.05 -8.05
CA SER A 929 11.41 11.48 -6.79
C SER A 929 11.01 10.29 -5.93
N TRP A 930 11.16 10.43 -4.62
CA TRP A 930 10.78 9.37 -3.66
C TRP A 930 9.28 9.03 -3.72
N LEU A 931 8.45 9.98 -4.17
CA LEU A 931 7.04 9.75 -4.47
C LEU A 931 6.89 8.69 -5.58
N ASP A 932 7.65 8.82 -6.67
CA ASP A 932 7.57 7.88 -7.80
C ASP A 932 8.01 6.48 -7.40
N ILE A 933 9.09 6.37 -6.60
CA ILE A 933 9.62 5.09 -6.12
C ILE A 933 8.57 4.38 -5.25
N GLY A 934 8.08 5.04 -4.19
CA GLY A 934 7.10 4.47 -3.28
C GLY A 934 5.77 4.11 -3.96
N THR A 935 5.30 4.97 -4.85
CA THR A 935 4.07 4.75 -5.61
C THR A 935 4.19 3.54 -6.54
N THR A 936 5.30 3.41 -7.29
CA THR A 936 5.47 2.29 -8.23
C THR A 936 5.63 0.95 -7.53
N ILE A 937 6.31 0.90 -6.37
CA ILE A 937 6.37 -0.30 -5.51
C ILE A 937 4.98 -0.67 -5.00
N SER A 938 4.22 0.32 -4.51
CA SER A 938 2.86 0.11 -4.02
C SER A 938 1.95 -0.45 -5.12
N HIS A 939 2.05 0.05 -6.36
CA HIS A 939 1.29 -0.46 -7.51
C HIS A 939 1.59 -1.94 -7.78
N PHE A 940 2.87 -2.33 -7.78
CA PHE A 940 3.26 -3.72 -7.96
C PHE A 940 2.71 -4.63 -6.84
N LEU A 941 2.82 -4.20 -5.57
CA LEU A 941 2.33 -4.98 -4.43
C LEU A 941 0.81 -5.13 -4.46
N ILE A 942 0.07 -4.04 -4.71
CA ILE A 942 -1.39 -4.06 -4.81
C ILE A 942 -1.83 -5.01 -5.94
N ALA A 943 -1.18 -4.95 -7.11
CA ALA A 943 -1.49 -5.85 -8.22
C ALA A 943 -1.18 -7.32 -7.90
N SER A 944 -0.04 -7.61 -7.26
CA SER A 944 0.34 -8.96 -6.84
C SER A 944 -0.64 -9.53 -5.78
N PHE A 945 -0.98 -8.73 -4.77
CA PHE A 945 -1.95 -9.14 -3.76
C PHE A 945 -3.36 -9.27 -4.30
N LEU A 946 -3.71 -8.56 -5.37
CA LEU A 946 -5.01 -8.67 -6.01
C LEU A 946 -5.28 -10.09 -6.51
N CYS A 947 -4.30 -10.76 -7.12
CA CYS A 947 -4.43 -12.16 -7.51
C CYS A 947 -4.70 -13.08 -6.31
N THR A 948 -3.99 -12.86 -5.19
CA THR A 948 -4.22 -13.59 -3.94
C THR A 948 -5.63 -13.32 -3.37
N PHE A 949 -6.09 -12.07 -3.43
CA PHE A 949 -7.45 -11.72 -3.02
C PHE A 949 -8.51 -12.40 -3.90
N VAL A 950 -8.32 -12.42 -5.21
CA VAL A 950 -9.25 -13.11 -6.13
C VAL A 950 -9.35 -14.60 -5.80
N ALA A 951 -8.24 -15.25 -5.45
CA ALA A 951 -8.25 -16.64 -4.99
C ALA A 951 -9.03 -16.83 -3.67
N GLY A 952 -8.86 -15.91 -2.71
CA GLY A 952 -9.64 -15.90 -1.47
C GLY A 952 -11.13 -15.61 -1.70
N LEU A 953 -11.43 -14.66 -2.59
CA LEU A 953 -12.79 -14.29 -2.95
C LEU A 953 -13.57 -15.43 -3.61
N GLU A 954 -12.89 -16.32 -4.31
CA GLU A 954 -13.53 -17.50 -4.89
C GLU A 954 -14.10 -18.44 -3.80
N PHE A 955 -13.36 -18.67 -2.71
CA PHE A 955 -13.87 -19.42 -1.56
C PHE A 955 -15.07 -18.74 -0.90
N LEU A 956 -15.00 -17.41 -0.71
CA LEU A 956 -16.13 -16.63 -0.18
C LEU A 956 -17.34 -16.72 -1.09
N SER A 957 -17.15 -16.64 -2.41
CA SER A 957 -18.20 -16.76 -3.40
C SER A 957 -19.00 -18.05 -3.25
N GLU A 958 -18.32 -19.19 -3.09
CA GLU A 958 -19.01 -20.48 -2.89
C GLU A 958 -19.78 -20.53 -1.57
N ALA A 959 -19.21 -20.00 -0.48
CA ALA A 959 -19.91 -19.91 0.80
C ALA A 959 -21.18 -19.05 0.70
N PHE A 960 -21.12 -17.95 -0.05
CA PHE A 960 -22.27 -17.05 -0.24
C PHE A 960 -23.37 -17.63 -1.15
N VAL A 961 -22.99 -18.44 -2.14
CA VAL A 961 -23.90 -18.98 -3.18
C VAL A 961 -24.44 -20.38 -2.80
N GLY A 962 -23.90 -21.00 -1.76
CA GLY A 962 -24.36 -22.33 -1.30
C GLY A 962 -25.86 -22.37 -0.97
N GLY A 963 -26.55 -23.39 -1.46
CA GLY A 963 -28.00 -23.61 -1.21
C GLY A 963 -28.94 -22.68 -1.95
N VAL A 964 -28.49 -21.97 -2.98
CA VAL A 964 -29.33 -21.10 -3.83
C VAL A 964 -29.77 -21.87 -5.08
N ASP A 965 -31.09 -21.76 -5.43
CA ASP A 965 -31.64 -22.25 -6.68
C ASP A 965 -31.55 -21.15 -7.76
N PHE A 966 -30.93 -21.47 -8.86
CA PHE A 966 -30.67 -20.53 -9.96
C PHE A 966 -31.65 -20.62 -11.11
N GLY A 967 -32.56 -21.60 -11.10
CA GLY A 967 -33.50 -21.90 -12.21
C GLY A 967 -32.73 -22.14 -13.52
N SER A 968 -32.85 -23.29 -14.15
CA SER A 968 -32.12 -23.55 -15.40
C SER A 968 -32.66 -22.65 -16.52
N ALA A 969 -31.76 -22.00 -17.30
CA ALA A 969 -32.14 -21.20 -18.47
C ALA A 969 -32.93 -22.01 -19.54
N ARG A 970 -32.70 -23.32 -19.56
CA ARG A 970 -33.45 -24.26 -20.43
C ARG A 970 -34.93 -24.37 -20.04
N ALA A 971 -35.27 -24.30 -18.75
CA ALA A 971 -36.67 -24.32 -18.32
C ALA A 971 -37.43 -23.04 -18.72
N ALA A 972 -36.78 -21.88 -18.67
CA ALA A 972 -37.39 -20.62 -19.10
C ALA A 972 -37.62 -20.52 -20.61
N ALA A 973 -36.69 -21.07 -21.43
CA ALA A 973 -36.84 -21.11 -22.88
C ALA A 973 -37.92 -22.11 -23.33
N ALA A 974 -38.16 -23.17 -22.56
CA ALA A 974 -39.24 -24.14 -22.83
C ALA A 974 -40.62 -23.53 -22.51
N CYS A 975 -40.74 -22.66 -21.50
CA CYS A 975 -42.00 -21.98 -21.21
C CYS A 975 -42.37 -20.88 -22.22
N ASP A 976 -41.36 -20.10 -22.75
CA ASP A 976 -41.61 -19.11 -23.81
C ASP A 976 -41.99 -19.71 -25.17
N GLY A 977 -41.60 -20.96 -25.44
CA GLY A 977 -41.97 -21.73 -26.64
C GLY A 977 -43.38 -22.33 -26.57
N ALA A 978 -43.97 -22.47 -25.38
CA ALA A 978 -45.27 -23.09 -25.15
C ALA A 978 -46.46 -22.13 -25.19
N THR A 979 -46.24 -20.82 -25.32
CA THR A 979 -47.32 -19.81 -25.34
C THR A 979 -47.94 -19.51 -26.71
N VAL A 980 -47.64 -20.32 -27.74
CA VAL A 980 -48.36 -20.24 -29.03
C VAL A 980 -48.94 -21.63 -29.36
N GLY A 981 -49.97 -21.98 -28.66
CA GLY A 981 -50.78 -23.18 -28.98
C GLY A 981 -51.52 -23.75 -27.77
N ASN A 982 -52.77 -23.37 -27.67
CA ASN A 982 -53.86 -24.00 -26.95
C ASN A 982 -53.76 -24.44 -25.49
N GLY A 983 -54.62 -23.83 -24.70
CA GLY A 983 -55.25 -24.22 -23.46
C GLY A 983 -54.90 -25.57 -22.83
N CYS A 984 -54.34 -25.54 -21.64
CA CYS A 984 -54.48 -26.63 -20.69
C CYS A 984 -55.12 -26.14 -19.41
N ALA A 985 -56.23 -26.72 -19.06
CA ALA A 985 -56.95 -26.51 -17.81
C ALA A 985 -56.20 -27.13 -16.61
N PRO A 986 -56.38 -26.59 -15.39
CA PRO A 986 -55.76 -27.14 -14.21
C PRO A 986 -56.64 -28.23 -13.64
N ASN A 987 -56.13 -29.46 -13.55
CA ASN A 987 -56.57 -30.51 -12.61
C ASN A 987 -55.66 -31.71 -12.66
N GLY A 988 -55.14 -32.14 -11.54
CA GLY A 988 -54.41 -33.38 -11.39
C GLY A 988 -53.63 -33.45 -10.10
N GLU A 989 -54.28 -33.68 -8.98
CA GLU A 989 -53.69 -34.13 -7.72
C GLU A 989 -52.98 -35.49 -7.95
N VAL A 990 -51.71 -35.58 -7.54
CA VAL A 990 -51.03 -36.85 -7.37
C VAL A 990 -50.62 -36.98 -5.91
N PRO A 991 -50.94 -38.07 -5.20
CA PRO A 991 -50.72 -38.23 -3.78
C PRO A 991 -49.24 -38.47 -3.42
N CYS A 992 -48.85 -37.89 -2.34
CA CYS A 992 -47.58 -38.09 -1.69
C CYS A 992 -47.59 -39.44 -0.94
N GLU A 993 -46.89 -40.47 -1.42
CA GLU A 993 -46.55 -41.65 -0.60
C GLU A 993 -45.34 -41.33 0.30
N ARG A 994 -45.60 -41.50 1.59
CA ARG A 994 -44.58 -41.59 2.62
C ARG A 994 -43.87 -42.95 2.53
N GLN A 995 -42.53 -42.96 2.45
CA GLN A 995 -41.75 -44.06 3.00
C GLN A 995 -40.60 -43.57 3.82
N SER A 996 -40.48 -44.14 4.95
CA SER A 996 -39.71 -44.05 6.17
C SER A 996 -38.23 -43.79 6.04
#